data_34eb00817732e6ca4fa9553ef85f46eb
#
_entry.id   34eb00817732e6ca4fa9553ef85f46eb
#
_cell.length_a   1.000
_cell.length_b   1.000
_cell.length_c   1.000
_cell.angle_alpha   90.00
_cell.angle_beta   90.00
_cell.angle_gamma   90.00
#
_symmetry.space_group_name_H-M   'P 1'
#
loop_
_entity.id
_entity.type
_entity.pdbx_description
1 polymer ?
#
loop_
_entity_poly.entity_id
_entity_poly.type
_entity_poly.pdbx_seq_one_letter_code
_entity_poly.pdbx_strand_id
1 'polypeptide(L)'
;MSVSATLQTTIDTAANSIQQALEDDLPQDLCNRVDEWCEQHGLNRLDAPLLIVARQAAFNILLKGTLYEHYHQRGILPALSSDVRDAFRDAHETTGDAAFDEYILDEVAMLVDQDNLAELVEARHQLISSENPADEIGYIFEKLTPQESRRKLGQFRTPTTIAELMAEWLITDGSETVLDPGMGACALSAAVYQKKQQEIKEPPLSDIYGVDLSELALVMGATSLNLLDHGHPHKLQIGDFLDFDSTNTDGMVDAVVSNPPYSRHHELSEEYKSRVNSQAEREVERDVSALSPMYAYFYYHAEEFLKPGGRLSFITPSEFLETSYGESLKQYLLDEFEINALVLFDRDDDSKFDEAMTTSLVSFLEKSNETTDDILSRFVRVDGDPSEQELLAAVSGDVEGETDWGFVNTVRQNEIEAAEKWTGFFDPVDIDTSELTPLSELGTVNRGIATGKNSYFCLTQTEVDEWEIDEQYLSKIIRNSRSVPGYDYTNEDWQEERNADREVWLLYHLTQLDPEIVKQVVPDDTAGTTTLTAYSGVESEEKETPGVVDYLQHGMSDEIEAHSGYLARNRNPWFVVDRRDPPPIVLTYMSRGGTRFIRNETTARNLSNLHGMYIDVEMDETQLNALLAYLNSDFASEVVRRSGRTYSSGMDKIEPNEMEGVPVLDPRDLDDQTVHTLAELFDELRATARDDSKSVTEVVSTIDDVLQKVLNK
;
A
#
# COMPACT_ATOMS: atom_id res chain seq x y z
N MET A 1 -33.12 13.38 2.07
CA MET A 1 -32.15 12.27 2.19
C MET A 1 -31.85 11.82 0.78
N SER A 2 -30.60 11.50 0.46
CA SER A 2 -30.29 10.87 -0.83
C SER A 2 -30.96 9.50 -0.94
N VAL A 3 -31.18 9.01 -2.16
CA VAL A 3 -31.74 7.67 -2.44
C VAL A 3 -30.94 6.61 -1.66
N SER A 4 -29.61 6.67 -1.76
CA SER A 4 -28.67 5.77 -1.10
C SER A 4 -28.83 5.73 0.43
N ALA A 5 -29.05 6.88 1.10
CA ALA A 5 -29.22 6.93 2.56
C ALA A 5 -30.54 6.25 3.01
N THR A 6 -31.60 6.36 2.21
CA THR A 6 -32.86 5.69 2.49
C THR A 6 -32.74 4.19 2.31
N LEU A 7 -32.12 3.74 1.21
CA LEU A 7 -31.87 2.34 0.92
C LEU A 7 -30.98 1.68 1.99
N GLN A 8 -29.93 2.37 2.42
CA GLN A 8 -29.04 1.89 3.49
C GLN A 8 -29.82 1.65 4.79
N THR A 9 -30.71 2.58 5.19
CA THR A 9 -31.53 2.40 6.40
C THR A 9 -32.44 1.17 6.28
N THR A 10 -33.03 0.93 5.11
CA THR A 10 -33.88 -0.23 4.86
C THR A 10 -33.08 -1.54 4.91
N ILE A 11 -31.86 -1.54 4.31
CA ILE A 11 -30.94 -2.69 4.36
C ILE A 11 -30.54 -2.98 5.82
N ASP A 12 -30.12 -1.96 6.59
CA ASP A 12 -29.71 -2.14 7.99
C ASP A 12 -30.86 -2.67 8.86
N THR A 13 -32.10 -2.27 8.59
CA THR A 13 -33.29 -2.77 9.32
C THR A 13 -33.49 -4.28 9.09
N ALA A 14 -33.45 -4.72 7.84
CA ALA A 14 -33.57 -6.15 7.51
C ALA A 14 -32.35 -6.94 7.98
N ALA A 15 -31.13 -6.37 7.86
CA ALA A 15 -29.89 -7.00 8.29
C ALA A 15 -29.87 -7.29 9.79
N ASN A 16 -30.43 -6.40 10.63
CA ASN A 16 -30.52 -6.66 12.07
C ASN A 16 -31.38 -7.90 12.37
N SER A 17 -32.48 -8.10 11.66
CA SER A 17 -33.33 -9.29 11.81
C SER A 17 -32.62 -10.55 11.34
N ILE A 18 -31.91 -10.47 10.22
CA ILE A 18 -31.11 -11.57 9.64
C ILE A 18 -29.95 -11.94 10.58
N GLN A 19 -29.25 -10.94 11.12
CA GLN A 19 -28.16 -11.17 12.07
C GLN A 19 -28.66 -11.90 13.32
N GLN A 20 -29.80 -11.49 13.87
CA GLN A 20 -30.39 -12.17 15.01
C GLN A 20 -30.73 -13.62 14.68
N ALA A 21 -31.25 -13.90 13.49
CA ALA A 21 -31.50 -15.27 13.06
C ALA A 21 -30.22 -16.08 12.86
N LEU A 22 -29.12 -15.46 12.44
CA LEU A 22 -27.80 -16.09 12.32
C LEU A 22 -27.17 -16.41 13.70
N GLU A 23 -27.50 -15.64 14.73
CA GLU A 23 -27.00 -15.83 16.11
C GLU A 23 -27.84 -16.87 16.88
N ASP A 24 -29.05 -17.19 16.42
CA ASP A 24 -29.94 -18.22 16.99
C ASP A 24 -29.47 -19.62 16.55
N ASP A 25 -30.20 -20.68 16.97
CA ASP A 25 -29.86 -22.10 16.76
C ASP A 25 -29.97 -22.51 15.28
N LEU A 26 -28.94 -22.24 14.49
CA LEU A 26 -28.87 -22.59 13.05
C LEU A 26 -28.59 -24.08 12.85
N PRO A 27 -29.07 -24.68 11.73
CA PRO A 27 -28.61 -25.99 11.30
C PRO A 27 -27.08 -25.99 11.10
N GLN A 28 -26.42 -27.02 11.65
CA GLN A 28 -24.94 -27.10 11.62
C GLN A 28 -24.37 -27.04 10.19
N ASP A 29 -25.08 -27.56 9.23
CA ASP A 29 -24.69 -27.53 7.81
C ASP A 29 -24.63 -26.08 7.29
N LEU A 30 -25.64 -25.27 7.61
CA LEU A 30 -25.66 -23.85 7.19
C LEU A 30 -24.59 -23.03 7.91
N CYS A 31 -24.35 -23.28 9.20
CA CYS A 31 -23.24 -22.69 9.94
C CYS A 31 -21.91 -22.93 9.24
N ASN A 32 -21.60 -24.18 8.93
CA ASN A 32 -20.34 -24.55 8.30
C ASN A 32 -20.18 -23.86 6.94
N ARG A 33 -21.24 -23.77 6.15
CA ARG A 33 -21.21 -23.13 4.83
C ARG A 33 -21.07 -21.61 4.92
N VAL A 34 -21.66 -20.97 5.91
CA VAL A 34 -21.48 -19.55 6.21
C VAL A 34 -20.05 -19.27 6.66
N ASP A 35 -19.49 -20.12 7.53
CA ASP A 35 -18.11 -20.00 7.98
C ASP A 35 -17.13 -20.17 6.81
N GLU A 36 -17.32 -21.17 5.96
CA GLU A 36 -16.52 -21.41 4.77
C GLU A 36 -16.60 -20.21 3.79
N TRP A 37 -17.82 -19.69 3.59
CA TRP A 37 -18.04 -18.52 2.75
C TRP A 37 -17.34 -17.27 3.35
N CYS A 38 -17.41 -17.07 4.67
CA CYS A 38 -16.69 -16.00 5.36
C CYS A 38 -15.17 -16.13 5.20
N GLU A 39 -14.65 -17.35 5.24
CA GLU A 39 -13.22 -17.61 5.04
C GLU A 39 -12.79 -17.29 3.60
N GLN A 40 -13.55 -17.75 2.61
CA GLN A 40 -13.29 -17.49 1.18
C GLN A 40 -13.27 -15.98 0.85
N HIS A 41 -14.14 -15.19 1.53
CA HIS A 41 -14.25 -13.75 1.34
C HIS A 41 -13.41 -12.92 2.36
N GLY A 42 -12.59 -13.59 3.19
CA GLY A 42 -11.73 -12.92 4.18
C GLY A 42 -12.47 -12.24 5.33
N LEU A 43 -13.78 -12.47 5.48
CA LEU A 43 -14.61 -11.82 6.52
C LEU A 43 -14.30 -12.33 7.93
N ASN A 44 -13.77 -13.53 8.08
CA ASN A 44 -13.34 -14.12 9.36
C ASN A 44 -12.24 -13.31 10.07
N ARG A 45 -11.59 -12.37 9.38
CA ARG A 45 -10.57 -11.45 9.91
C ARG A 45 -11.14 -10.14 10.46
N LEU A 46 -12.46 -9.96 10.39
CA LEU A 46 -13.16 -8.74 10.74
C LEU A 46 -13.83 -8.85 12.11
N ASP A 47 -14.10 -7.70 12.76
CA ASP A 47 -14.64 -7.69 14.13
C ASP A 47 -16.12 -8.14 14.22
N ALA A 48 -16.90 -8.04 13.15
CA ALA A 48 -18.32 -8.41 13.16
C ALA A 48 -18.75 -9.10 11.84
N PRO A 49 -18.23 -10.30 11.53
CA PRO A 49 -18.46 -10.96 10.24
C PRO A 49 -19.94 -11.23 9.99
N LEU A 50 -20.72 -11.69 10.98
CA LEU A 50 -22.13 -12.02 10.81
C LEU A 50 -23.00 -10.81 10.48
N LEU A 51 -22.69 -9.61 11.00
CA LEU A 51 -23.40 -8.40 10.61
C LEU A 51 -23.14 -8.02 9.15
N ILE A 52 -21.90 -8.21 8.68
CA ILE A 52 -21.55 -7.95 7.29
C ILE A 52 -22.26 -8.94 6.37
N VAL A 53 -22.27 -10.23 6.71
CA VAL A 53 -23.03 -11.27 5.99
C VAL A 53 -24.51 -10.91 5.93
N ALA A 54 -25.12 -10.53 7.05
CA ALA A 54 -26.54 -10.14 7.11
C ALA A 54 -26.85 -8.91 6.23
N ARG A 55 -25.97 -7.90 6.22
CA ARG A 55 -26.10 -6.73 5.33
C ARG A 55 -25.99 -7.10 3.87
N GLN A 56 -25.04 -7.95 3.52
CA GLN A 56 -24.87 -8.41 2.15
C GLN A 56 -26.04 -9.28 1.69
N ALA A 57 -26.59 -10.13 2.57
CA ALA A 57 -27.78 -10.93 2.29
C ALA A 57 -29.01 -10.05 2.05
N ALA A 58 -29.24 -9.03 2.90
CA ALA A 58 -30.30 -8.06 2.69
C ALA A 58 -30.15 -7.29 1.37
N PHE A 59 -28.94 -6.87 1.07
CA PHE A 59 -28.63 -6.17 -0.20
C PHE A 59 -28.84 -7.06 -1.42
N ASN A 60 -28.45 -8.33 -1.36
CA ASN A 60 -28.69 -9.31 -2.40
C ASN A 60 -30.20 -9.41 -2.76
N ILE A 61 -31.08 -9.46 -1.75
CA ILE A 61 -32.55 -9.49 -1.98
C ILE A 61 -33.04 -8.21 -2.66
N LEU A 62 -32.55 -7.05 -2.23
CA LEU A 62 -32.90 -5.77 -2.85
C LEU A 62 -32.48 -5.74 -4.34
N LEU A 63 -31.27 -6.18 -4.65
CA LEU A 63 -30.74 -6.23 -6.02
C LEU A 63 -31.54 -7.20 -6.91
N LYS A 64 -31.75 -8.44 -6.44
CA LYS A 64 -32.57 -9.42 -7.18
C LYS A 64 -33.99 -8.93 -7.38
N GLY A 65 -34.60 -8.31 -6.38
CA GLY A 65 -35.91 -7.67 -6.49
C GLY A 65 -35.93 -6.54 -7.54
N THR A 66 -34.84 -5.74 -7.60
CA THR A 66 -34.66 -4.67 -8.59
C THR A 66 -34.54 -5.24 -10.02
N LEU A 67 -33.68 -6.23 -10.18
CA LEU A 67 -33.49 -6.93 -11.44
C LEU A 67 -34.80 -7.63 -11.93
N TYR A 68 -35.49 -8.28 -11.01
CA TYR A 68 -36.81 -8.91 -11.30
C TYR A 68 -37.81 -7.87 -11.80
N GLU A 69 -37.94 -6.73 -11.13
CA GLU A 69 -38.86 -5.65 -11.53
C GLU A 69 -38.48 -5.08 -12.90
N HIS A 70 -37.19 -4.98 -13.22
CA HIS A 70 -36.72 -4.57 -14.53
C HIS A 70 -37.25 -5.55 -15.62
N TYR A 71 -37.08 -6.86 -15.41
CA TYR A 71 -37.61 -7.87 -16.32
C TYR A 71 -39.16 -7.86 -16.38
N HIS A 72 -39.83 -7.57 -15.27
CA HIS A 72 -41.28 -7.41 -15.22
C HIS A 72 -41.75 -6.22 -16.07
N GLN A 73 -41.16 -5.07 -15.94
CA GLN A 73 -41.49 -3.86 -16.71
C GLN A 73 -41.35 -4.08 -18.24
N ARG A 74 -40.49 -5.00 -18.60
CA ARG A 74 -40.29 -5.44 -20.01
C ARG A 74 -41.22 -6.54 -20.45
N GLY A 75 -42.09 -7.01 -19.59
CA GLY A 75 -43.08 -8.06 -19.90
C GLY A 75 -42.48 -9.47 -20.03
N ILE A 76 -41.24 -9.68 -19.54
CA ILE A 76 -40.57 -10.99 -19.55
C ILE A 76 -41.02 -11.82 -18.35
N LEU A 77 -41.12 -11.20 -17.16
CA LEU A 77 -41.58 -11.84 -15.94
C LEU A 77 -42.96 -11.32 -15.51
N PRO A 78 -43.75 -12.12 -14.75
CA PRO A 78 -44.97 -11.65 -14.12
C PRO A 78 -44.69 -10.63 -13.02
N ALA A 79 -45.72 -10.03 -12.43
CA ALA A 79 -45.50 -9.19 -11.21
C ALA A 79 -44.92 -10.05 -10.09
N LEU A 80 -43.98 -9.46 -9.33
CA LEU A 80 -43.30 -10.14 -8.23
C LEU A 80 -44.32 -10.63 -7.20
N SER A 81 -44.30 -11.91 -6.89
CA SER A 81 -45.17 -12.52 -5.87
C SER A 81 -44.68 -12.20 -4.45
N SER A 82 -45.54 -12.45 -3.46
CA SER A 82 -45.14 -12.33 -2.05
C SER A 82 -44.14 -13.41 -1.63
N ASP A 83 -44.09 -14.55 -2.33
CA ASP A 83 -43.04 -15.55 -2.16
C ASP A 83 -41.87 -15.22 -3.09
N VAL A 84 -40.90 -14.48 -2.55
CA VAL A 84 -39.73 -14.03 -3.31
C VAL A 84 -38.76 -15.15 -3.69
N ARG A 85 -38.67 -16.22 -2.89
CA ARG A 85 -37.80 -17.38 -3.19
C ARG A 85 -38.31 -18.13 -4.43
N ASP A 86 -39.61 -18.46 -4.45
CA ASP A 86 -40.21 -19.12 -5.61
C ASP A 86 -40.15 -18.19 -6.83
N ALA A 87 -40.40 -16.89 -6.66
CA ALA A 87 -40.34 -15.93 -7.77
C ALA A 87 -38.92 -15.84 -8.38
N PHE A 88 -37.85 -15.84 -7.59
CA PHE A 88 -36.49 -15.81 -8.11
C PHE A 88 -36.11 -17.11 -8.82
N ARG A 89 -36.53 -18.27 -8.30
CA ARG A 89 -36.36 -19.56 -8.99
C ARG A 89 -37.06 -19.58 -10.34
N ASP A 90 -38.32 -19.14 -10.39
CA ASP A 90 -39.09 -19.06 -11.63
C ASP A 90 -38.46 -18.04 -12.61
N ALA A 91 -37.87 -16.96 -12.10
CA ALA A 91 -37.12 -15.99 -12.89
C ALA A 91 -35.88 -16.61 -13.54
N HIS A 92 -35.07 -17.38 -12.79
CA HIS A 92 -33.96 -18.13 -13.36
C HIS A 92 -34.43 -19.08 -14.49
N GLU A 93 -35.45 -19.89 -14.23
CA GLU A 93 -36.00 -20.83 -15.26
C GLU A 93 -36.48 -20.10 -16.51
N THR A 94 -36.99 -18.87 -16.38
CA THR A 94 -37.56 -18.10 -17.50
C THR A 94 -36.48 -17.32 -18.27
N THR A 95 -35.54 -16.70 -17.57
CA THR A 95 -34.56 -15.77 -18.16
C THR A 95 -33.22 -16.44 -18.45
N GLY A 96 -32.86 -17.49 -17.73
CA GLY A 96 -31.54 -18.10 -17.74
C GLY A 96 -30.46 -17.20 -17.08
N ASP A 97 -30.86 -16.13 -16.39
CA ASP A 97 -29.94 -15.21 -15.76
C ASP A 97 -29.42 -15.79 -14.44
N ALA A 98 -28.11 -16.02 -14.37
CA ALA A 98 -27.45 -16.61 -13.23
C ALA A 98 -27.55 -15.73 -11.95
N ALA A 99 -27.86 -14.43 -12.08
CA ALA A 99 -28.10 -13.57 -10.92
C ALA A 99 -29.30 -14.05 -10.08
N PHE A 100 -30.20 -14.86 -10.64
CA PHE A 100 -31.33 -15.47 -9.91
C PHE A 100 -31.02 -16.85 -9.35
N ASP A 101 -29.83 -17.41 -9.53
CA ASP A 101 -29.45 -18.68 -8.87
C ASP A 101 -29.51 -18.53 -7.35
N GLU A 102 -29.81 -19.65 -6.67
CA GLU A 102 -29.86 -19.67 -5.21
C GLU A 102 -28.43 -19.77 -4.62
N TYR A 103 -27.95 -18.68 -4.07
CA TYR A 103 -26.64 -18.57 -3.43
C TYR A 103 -26.76 -18.61 -1.91
N ILE A 104 -25.61 -18.68 -1.20
CA ILE A 104 -25.58 -18.72 0.26
C ILE A 104 -26.25 -17.49 0.89
N LEU A 105 -26.11 -16.30 0.27
CA LEU A 105 -26.73 -15.07 0.75
C LEU A 105 -28.27 -15.11 0.63
N ASP A 106 -28.84 -15.85 -0.32
CA ASP A 106 -30.28 -16.07 -0.39
C ASP A 106 -30.76 -16.92 0.76
N GLU A 107 -30.07 -18.04 1.04
CA GLU A 107 -30.40 -18.92 2.16
C GLU A 107 -30.33 -18.17 3.50
N VAL A 108 -29.31 -17.34 3.68
CA VAL A 108 -29.15 -16.48 4.87
C VAL A 108 -30.29 -15.46 4.97
N ALA A 109 -30.65 -14.79 3.87
CA ALA A 109 -31.74 -13.83 3.87
C ALA A 109 -33.10 -14.48 4.20
N MET A 110 -33.31 -15.73 3.78
CA MET A 110 -34.54 -16.49 4.01
C MET A 110 -34.65 -17.11 5.41
N LEU A 111 -33.71 -16.84 6.32
CA LEU A 111 -33.85 -17.20 7.73
C LEU A 111 -34.94 -16.37 8.44
N VAL A 112 -35.31 -15.22 7.89
CA VAL A 112 -36.36 -14.36 8.43
C VAL A 112 -37.66 -14.50 7.62
N ASP A 113 -38.79 -14.17 8.27
CA ASP A 113 -40.09 -14.19 7.62
C ASP A 113 -40.16 -13.17 6.47
N GLN A 114 -40.93 -13.48 5.43
CA GLN A 114 -41.09 -12.63 4.26
C GLN A 114 -41.59 -11.21 4.57
N ASP A 115 -42.34 -11.04 5.64
CA ASP A 115 -42.79 -9.73 6.10
C ASP A 115 -41.58 -8.80 6.49
N ASN A 116 -40.47 -9.38 6.97
CA ASN A 116 -39.23 -8.65 7.28
C ASN A 116 -38.48 -8.22 6.02
N LEU A 117 -38.68 -8.89 4.89
CA LEU A 117 -38.08 -8.57 3.59
C LEU A 117 -38.97 -7.68 2.72
N ALA A 118 -40.26 -7.49 3.10
CA ALA A 118 -41.22 -6.75 2.29
C ALA A 118 -40.81 -5.30 2.02
N GLU A 119 -40.24 -4.61 3.01
CA GLU A 119 -39.74 -3.23 2.83
C GLU A 119 -38.53 -3.15 1.89
N LEU A 120 -37.64 -4.15 1.93
CA LEU A 120 -36.51 -4.25 0.99
C LEU A 120 -37.02 -4.42 -0.43
N VAL A 121 -37.97 -5.37 -0.62
CA VAL A 121 -38.55 -5.66 -1.95
C VAL A 121 -39.28 -4.43 -2.49
N GLU A 122 -39.99 -3.66 -1.67
CA GLU A 122 -40.61 -2.40 -2.08
C GLU A 122 -39.60 -1.30 -2.42
N ALA A 123 -38.44 -1.29 -1.77
CA ALA A 123 -37.38 -0.31 -2.00
C ALA A 123 -36.73 -0.43 -3.40
N ARG A 124 -36.91 -1.56 -4.13
CA ARG A 124 -36.38 -1.80 -5.48
C ARG A 124 -36.69 -0.69 -6.49
N HIS A 125 -37.84 -0.06 -6.36
CA HIS A 125 -38.25 1.03 -7.26
C HIS A 125 -37.37 2.27 -7.20
N GLN A 126 -36.61 2.44 -6.11
CA GLN A 126 -35.69 3.56 -5.97
C GLN A 126 -34.43 3.38 -6.83
N LEU A 127 -33.87 2.16 -6.90
CA LEU A 127 -32.73 1.85 -7.76
C LEU A 127 -33.06 1.92 -9.25
N ILE A 128 -34.23 1.41 -9.65
CA ILE A 128 -34.68 1.45 -11.05
C ILE A 128 -34.80 2.90 -11.57
N SER A 129 -35.06 3.86 -10.68
CA SER A 129 -35.20 5.27 -11.02
C SER A 129 -33.88 6.04 -11.04
N SER A 130 -32.75 5.38 -10.75
CA SER A 130 -31.41 6.01 -10.73
C SER A 130 -30.92 6.30 -12.15
N GLU A 131 -30.26 7.44 -12.33
CA GLU A 131 -29.58 7.80 -13.56
C GLU A 131 -28.26 7.03 -13.76
N ASN A 132 -27.60 6.66 -12.66
CA ASN A 132 -26.38 5.85 -12.66
C ASN A 132 -26.49 4.68 -11.65
N PRO A 133 -27.16 3.58 -12.03
CA PRO A 133 -27.40 2.46 -11.13
C PRO A 133 -26.10 1.79 -10.63
N ALA A 134 -25.07 1.68 -11.46
CA ALA A 134 -23.81 1.06 -11.08
C ALA A 134 -23.08 1.85 -9.96
N ASP A 135 -23.10 3.18 -10.04
CA ASP A 135 -22.51 4.05 -9.02
C ASP A 135 -23.28 3.98 -7.69
N GLU A 136 -24.63 4.02 -7.74
CA GLU A 136 -25.49 3.86 -6.56
C GLU A 136 -25.31 2.50 -5.89
N ILE A 137 -25.28 1.41 -6.66
CA ILE A 137 -25.07 0.05 -6.18
C ILE A 137 -23.69 -0.06 -5.52
N GLY A 138 -22.64 0.43 -6.20
CA GLY A 138 -21.29 0.46 -5.66
C GLY A 138 -21.16 1.29 -4.38
N TYR A 139 -21.80 2.45 -4.31
CA TYR A 139 -21.82 3.30 -3.11
C TYR A 139 -22.51 2.61 -1.93
N ILE A 140 -23.67 1.97 -2.17
CA ILE A 140 -24.39 1.23 -1.12
C ILE A 140 -23.50 0.09 -0.63
N PHE A 141 -22.95 -0.73 -1.54
CA PHE A 141 -22.07 -1.84 -1.19
C PHE A 141 -20.87 -1.37 -0.33
N GLU A 142 -20.28 -0.24 -0.70
CA GLU A 142 -19.19 0.37 0.06
C GLU A 142 -19.59 0.68 1.53
N LYS A 143 -20.81 1.12 1.78
CA LYS A 143 -21.31 1.44 3.13
C LYS A 143 -21.73 0.22 3.95
N LEU A 144 -21.92 -0.95 3.31
CA LEU A 144 -22.25 -2.19 4.04
C LEU A 144 -21.06 -2.74 4.85
N THR A 145 -19.85 -2.41 4.44
CA THR A 145 -18.60 -2.86 5.08
C THR A 145 -17.86 -1.67 5.68
N PRO A 146 -17.46 -1.70 6.98
CA PRO A 146 -16.69 -0.63 7.59
C PRO A 146 -15.40 -0.34 6.82
N GLN A 147 -14.98 0.94 6.76
CA GLN A 147 -13.81 1.39 5.99
C GLN A 147 -12.53 0.63 6.34
N GLU A 148 -12.26 0.39 7.63
CA GLU A 148 -11.10 -0.37 8.09
C GLU A 148 -11.11 -1.82 7.57
N SER A 149 -12.30 -2.41 7.48
CA SER A 149 -12.51 -3.77 6.95
C SER A 149 -12.28 -3.81 5.43
N ARG A 150 -12.77 -2.82 4.69
CA ARG A 150 -12.55 -2.71 3.23
C ARG A 150 -11.07 -2.58 2.89
N ARG A 151 -10.31 -1.81 3.67
CA ARG A 151 -8.85 -1.71 3.52
C ARG A 151 -8.15 -3.07 3.71
N LYS A 152 -8.60 -3.86 4.68
CA LYS A 152 -8.08 -5.22 4.89
C LYS A 152 -8.44 -6.19 3.76
N LEU A 153 -9.57 -5.98 3.10
CA LEU A 153 -10.04 -6.81 1.98
C LEU A 153 -9.52 -6.34 0.60
N GLY A 154 -8.87 -5.19 0.55
CA GLY A 154 -8.40 -4.59 -0.71
C GLY A 154 -9.52 -4.18 -1.66
N GLN A 155 -10.73 -3.90 -1.14
CA GLN A 155 -11.92 -3.55 -1.91
C GLN A 155 -12.09 -2.03 -1.97
N PHE A 156 -12.00 -1.47 -3.18
CA PHE A 156 -12.11 -0.04 -3.43
C PHE A 156 -13.06 0.24 -4.59
N ARG A 157 -13.95 1.22 -4.41
CA ARG A 157 -14.84 1.66 -5.49
C ARG A 157 -14.06 2.48 -6.52
N THR A 158 -14.30 2.23 -7.78
CA THR A 158 -13.77 3.07 -8.86
C THR A 158 -14.61 4.35 -8.99
N PRO A 159 -14.01 5.54 -8.89
CA PRO A 159 -14.73 6.79 -9.16
C PRO A 159 -15.26 6.84 -10.59
N THR A 160 -16.47 7.37 -10.77
CA THR A 160 -17.14 7.45 -12.08
C THR A 160 -16.30 8.17 -13.11
N THR A 161 -15.67 9.31 -12.76
CA THR A 161 -14.80 10.08 -13.66
C THR A 161 -13.59 9.30 -14.17
N ILE A 162 -13.03 8.41 -13.33
CA ILE A 162 -11.92 7.55 -13.76
C ILE A 162 -12.44 6.41 -14.64
N ALA A 163 -13.58 5.83 -14.31
CA ALA A 163 -14.19 4.79 -15.14
C ALA A 163 -14.54 5.33 -16.53
N GLU A 164 -15.07 6.56 -16.63
CA GLU A 164 -15.37 7.26 -17.89
C GLU A 164 -14.10 7.51 -18.69
N LEU A 165 -13.03 8.05 -18.08
CA LEU A 165 -11.73 8.27 -18.73
C LEU A 165 -11.15 6.97 -19.31
N MET A 166 -11.18 5.87 -18.53
CA MET A 166 -10.69 4.57 -18.99
C MET A 166 -11.53 4.05 -20.16
N ALA A 167 -12.85 4.17 -20.08
CA ALA A 167 -13.76 3.74 -21.14
C ALA A 167 -13.59 4.56 -22.42
N GLU A 168 -13.42 5.90 -22.30
CA GLU A 168 -13.20 6.81 -23.42
C GLU A 168 -11.93 6.47 -24.22
N TRP A 169 -10.87 6.04 -23.53
CA TRP A 169 -9.64 5.62 -24.18
C TRP A 169 -9.73 4.20 -24.78
N LEU A 170 -10.43 3.27 -24.10
CA LEU A 170 -10.52 1.87 -24.52
C LEU A 170 -11.42 1.65 -25.74
N ILE A 171 -12.52 2.42 -25.83
CA ILE A 171 -13.54 2.24 -26.86
C ILE A 171 -13.37 3.27 -27.98
N THR A 172 -13.15 2.78 -29.19
CA THR A 172 -12.88 3.62 -30.37
C THR A 172 -14.06 3.68 -31.35
N ASP A 173 -14.71 2.55 -31.60
CA ASP A 173 -15.81 2.47 -32.55
C ASP A 173 -17.07 1.75 -32.04
N GLY A 174 -17.02 1.27 -30.79
CA GLY A 174 -18.12 0.60 -30.09
C GLY A 174 -18.29 -0.86 -30.44
N SER A 175 -17.47 -1.44 -31.32
CA SER A 175 -17.53 -2.86 -31.69
C SER A 175 -16.63 -3.76 -30.82
N GLU A 176 -15.81 -3.15 -29.95
CA GLU A 176 -14.83 -3.85 -29.13
C GLU A 176 -15.48 -4.84 -28.17
N THR A 177 -14.88 -6.01 -28.05
CA THR A 177 -15.15 -6.97 -26.95
C THR A 177 -14.28 -6.63 -25.76
N VAL A 178 -14.86 -6.55 -24.56
CA VAL A 178 -14.18 -6.07 -23.33
C VAL A 178 -14.30 -7.09 -22.21
N LEU A 179 -13.21 -7.29 -21.46
CA LEU A 179 -13.16 -8.11 -20.25
C LEU A 179 -12.89 -7.22 -19.04
N ASP A 180 -13.66 -7.41 -17.96
CA ASP A 180 -13.55 -6.74 -16.65
C ASP A 180 -13.27 -7.80 -15.56
N PRO A 181 -11.99 -8.14 -15.31
CA PRO A 181 -11.65 -9.08 -14.25
C PRO A 181 -11.64 -8.39 -12.88
N GLY A 182 -12.35 -8.98 -11.90
CA GLY A 182 -12.61 -8.35 -10.60
C GLY A 182 -13.68 -7.27 -10.71
N MET A 183 -14.73 -7.55 -11.46
CA MET A 183 -15.77 -6.59 -11.92
C MET A 183 -16.51 -5.86 -10.78
N GLY A 184 -16.58 -6.43 -9.58
CA GLY A 184 -17.30 -5.87 -8.44
C GLY A 184 -18.75 -5.48 -8.77
N ALA A 185 -19.09 -4.18 -8.62
CA ALA A 185 -20.40 -3.64 -9.00
C ALA A 185 -20.51 -3.30 -10.51
N CYS A 186 -19.52 -3.66 -11.33
CA CYS A 186 -19.44 -3.36 -12.76
C CYS A 186 -19.40 -1.84 -13.10
N ALA A 187 -18.76 -1.02 -12.26
CA ALA A 187 -18.64 0.40 -12.56
C ALA A 187 -17.86 0.67 -13.86
N LEU A 188 -16.77 -0.06 -14.08
CA LEU A 188 -15.96 0.01 -15.30
C LEU A 188 -16.72 -0.54 -16.51
N SER A 189 -17.32 -1.73 -16.38
CA SER A 189 -18.17 -2.32 -17.42
C SER A 189 -19.36 -1.43 -17.80
N ALA A 190 -19.97 -0.72 -16.84
CA ALA A 190 -21.06 0.23 -17.09
C ALA A 190 -20.57 1.45 -17.89
N ALA A 191 -19.42 2.03 -17.52
CA ALA A 191 -18.82 3.14 -18.26
C ALA A 191 -18.46 2.73 -19.70
N VAL A 192 -17.85 1.56 -19.87
CA VAL A 192 -17.58 0.96 -21.18
C VAL A 192 -18.87 0.81 -22.01
N TYR A 193 -19.93 0.28 -21.41
CA TYR A 193 -21.20 0.11 -22.13
C TYR A 193 -21.82 1.46 -22.53
N GLN A 194 -21.81 2.44 -21.65
CA GLN A 194 -22.27 3.80 -21.94
C GLN A 194 -21.46 4.46 -23.07
N LYS A 195 -20.14 4.28 -23.08
CA LYS A 195 -19.29 4.77 -24.18
C LYS A 195 -19.64 4.07 -25.51
N LYS A 196 -19.81 2.74 -25.51
CA LYS A 196 -20.25 2.00 -26.71
C LYS A 196 -21.58 2.52 -27.24
N GLN A 197 -22.54 2.90 -26.36
CA GLN A 197 -23.83 3.47 -26.76
C GLN A 197 -23.71 4.85 -27.42
N GLN A 198 -22.61 5.59 -27.20
CA GLN A 198 -22.32 6.84 -27.89
C GLN A 198 -21.83 6.60 -29.32
N GLU A 199 -21.08 5.52 -29.54
CA GLU A 199 -20.47 5.19 -30.83
C GLU A 199 -21.45 4.43 -31.76
N ILE A 200 -22.18 3.46 -31.23
CA ILE A 200 -23.14 2.65 -32.00
C ILE A 200 -24.51 2.60 -31.34
N LYS A 201 -25.54 2.55 -32.18
CA LYS A 201 -26.91 2.39 -31.68
C LYS A 201 -27.14 0.96 -31.20
N GLU A 202 -27.51 0.78 -29.93
CA GLU A 202 -27.84 -0.51 -29.32
C GLU A 202 -26.68 -1.54 -29.42
N PRO A 203 -25.51 -1.24 -28.78
CA PRO A 203 -24.41 -2.19 -28.71
C PRO A 203 -24.83 -3.43 -27.94
N PRO A 204 -24.39 -4.65 -28.33
CA PRO A 204 -24.75 -5.83 -27.59
C PRO A 204 -24.03 -5.87 -26.23
N LEU A 205 -24.78 -6.08 -25.15
CA LEU A 205 -24.22 -6.25 -23.81
C LEU A 205 -23.34 -7.51 -23.73
N SER A 206 -23.60 -8.49 -24.60
CA SER A 206 -22.80 -9.73 -24.73
C SER A 206 -21.35 -9.53 -25.18
N ASP A 207 -20.97 -8.33 -25.58
CA ASP A 207 -19.56 -7.98 -25.86
C ASP A 207 -18.79 -7.64 -24.59
N ILE A 208 -19.45 -7.55 -23.43
CA ILE A 208 -18.84 -7.25 -22.14
C ILE A 208 -18.82 -8.51 -21.28
N TYR A 209 -17.63 -8.98 -20.98
CA TYR A 209 -17.37 -10.10 -20.11
C TYR A 209 -16.92 -9.57 -18.74
N GLY A 210 -17.45 -10.14 -17.67
CA GLY A 210 -17.02 -9.81 -16.31
C GLY A 210 -16.80 -11.09 -15.51
N VAL A 211 -15.81 -11.09 -14.65
CA VAL A 211 -15.53 -12.20 -13.73
C VAL A 211 -15.22 -11.68 -12.33
N ASP A 212 -15.77 -12.33 -11.33
CA ASP A 212 -15.51 -12.03 -9.91
C ASP A 212 -15.66 -13.31 -9.08
N LEU A 213 -14.92 -13.40 -7.96
CA LEU A 213 -15.06 -14.48 -6.99
C LEU A 213 -16.41 -14.45 -6.26
N SER A 214 -17.02 -13.27 -6.14
CA SER A 214 -18.20 -13.02 -5.32
C SER A 214 -19.49 -13.20 -6.12
N GLU A 215 -20.37 -14.04 -5.62
CA GLU A 215 -21.75 -14.20 -6.12
C GLU A 215 -22.52 -12.87 -6.03
N LEU A 216 -22.28 -12.09 -4.97
CA LEU A 216 -22.88 -10.78 -4.82
C LEU A 216 -22.39 -9.79 -5.89
N ALA A 217 -21.14 -9.89 -6.31
CA ALA A 217 -20.61 -9.10 -7.41
C ALA A 217 -21.34 -9.43 -8.72
N LEU A 218 -21.61 -10.72 -8.99
CA LEU A 218 -22.45 -11.11 -10.14
C LEU A 218 -23.83 -10.46 -10.08
N VAL A 219 -24.51 -10.50 -8.92
CA VAL A 219 -25.85 -9.92 -8.77
C VAL A 219 -25.82 -8.39 -8.90
N MET A 220 -24.81 -7.74 -8.32
CA MET A 220 -24.59 -6.29 -8.48
C MET A 220 -24.38 -5.92 -9.95
N GLY A 221 -23.47 -6.61 -10.62
CA GLY A 221 -23.12 -6.36 -12.02
C GLY A 221 -24.30 -6.64 -12.96
N ALA A 222 -24.98 -7.76 -12.79
CA ALA A 222 -26.18 -8.10 -13.59
C ALA A 222 -27.26 -7.03 -13.41
N THR A 223 -27.52 -6.57 -12.19
CA THR A 223 -28.49 -5.50 -11.92
C THR A 223 -28.05 -4.20 -12.58
N SER A 224 -26.79 -3.79 -12.40
CA SER A 224 -26.25 -2.54 -12.96
C SER A 224 -26.34 -2.49 -14.48
N LEU A 225 -25.87 -3.55 -15.13
CA LEU A 225 -25.82 -3.60 -16.60
C LEU A 225 -27.19 -3.76 -17.24
N ASN A 226 -28.08 -4.61 -16.67
CA ASN A 226 -29.44 -4.76 -17.21
C ASN A 226 -30.28 -3.48 -17.09
N LEU A 227 -30.04 -2.65 -16.08
CA LEU A 227 -30.72 -1.34 -15.96
C LEU A 227 -30.25 -0.34 -17.04
N LEU A 228 -29.09 -0.51 -17.60
CA LEU A 228 -28.56 0.31 -18.71
C LEU A 228 -28.94 -0.22 -20.09
N ASP A 229 -29.22 -1.53 -20.19
CA ASP A 229 -29.47 -2.21 -21.44
C ASP A 229 -30.97 -2.46 -21.70
N HIS A 230 -31.32 -2.75 -22.97
CA HIS A 230 -32.66 -2.98 -23.44
C HIS A 230 -32.93 -4.44 -23.81
N GLY A 231 -32.15 -5.43 -23.38
CA GLY A 231 -32.53 -6.82 -23.50
C GLY A 231 -31.53 -7.82 -24.01
N HIS A 232 -30.28 -7.48 -23.97
CA HIS A 232 -29.23 -8.44 -24.31
C HIS A 232 -28.78 -9.20 -23.04
N PRO A 233 -28.44 -10.49 -23.15
CA PRO A 233 -27.88 -11.23 -22.03
C PRO A 233 -26.48 -10.72 -21.72
N HIS A 234 -26.15 -10.57 -20.41
CA HIS A 234 -24.80 -10.32 -19.98
C HIS A 234 -23.91 -11.58 -20.04
N LYS A 235 -22.60 -11.38 -19.98
CA LYS A 235 -21.56 -12.43 -19.96
C LYS A 235 -20.77 -12.39 -18.65
N LEU A 236 -21.46 -12.23 -17.51
CA LEU A 236 -20.84 -12.21 -16.19
C LEU A 236 -20.70 -13.63 -15.65
N GLN A 237 -19.57 -13.92 -14.99
CA GLN A 237 -19.22 -15.23 -14.48
C GLN A 237 -18.67 -15.15 -13.05
N ILE A 238 -18.90 -16.19 -12.25
CA ILE A 238 -18.32 -16.36 -10.93
C ILE A 238 -17.08 -17.24 -11.08
N GLY A 239 -15.95 -16.80 -10.53
CA GLY A 239 -14.73 -17.60 -10.52
C GLY A 239 -13.48 -16.79 -10.20
N ASP A 240 -12.38 -17.48 -9.95
CA ASP A 240 -11.07 -16.87 -9.85
C ASP A 240 -10.56 -16.52 -11.26
N PHE A 241 -10.35 -15.24 -11.53
CA PHE A 241 -9.84 -14.78 -12.83
C PHE A 241 -8.57 -15.50 -13.26
N LEU A 242 -7.68 -15.79 -12.30
CA LEU A 242 -6.41 -16.47 -12.56
C LEU A 242 -6.57 -17.96 -12.97
N ASP A 243 -7.76 -18.51 -12.86
CA ASP A 243 -8.11 -19.87 -13.34
C ASP A 243 -8.83 -19.84 -14.70
N PHE A 244 -9.13 -18.66 -15.25
CA PHE A 244 -9.79 -18.49 -16.54
C PHE A 244 -8.78 -18.52 -17.69
N ASP A 245 -9.29 -18.78 -18.89
CA ASP A 245 -8.56 -18.64 -20.15
C ASP A 245 -9.46 -18.04 -21.24
N SER A 246 -8.92 -17.81 -22.42
CA SER A 246 -9.64 -17.17 -23.53
C SER A 246 -10.89 -17.94 -24.00
N THR A 247 -11.10 -19.19 -23.56
CA THR A 247 -12.34 -19.93 -23.88
C THR A 247 -13.53 -19.44 -23.05
N ASN A 248 -13.26 -18.81 -21.90
CA ASN A 248 -14.28 -18.19 -21.04
C ASN A 248 -14.85 -16.88 -21.63
N THR A 249 -14.13 -16.27 -22.57
CA THR A 249 -14.50 -15.04 -23.27
C THR A 249 -14.83 -15.25 -24.75
N ASP A 250 -15.17 -16.50 -25.13
CA ASP A 250 -15.45 -16.87 -26.52
C ASP A 250 -14.28 -16.55 -27.49
N GLY A 251 -13.06 -16.42 -27.00
CA GLY A 251 -11.83 -16.05 -27.71
C GLY A 251 -11.15 -14.82 -27.12
N MET A 252 -10.13 -14.32 -27.80
CA MET A 252 -9.43 -13.10 -27.38
C MET A 252 -10.32 -11.86 -27.51
N VAL A 253 -10.16 -10.91 -26.57
CA VAL A 253 -10.90 -9.64 -26.50
C VAL A 253 -10.10 -8.48 -27.08
N ASP A 254 -10.79 -7.38 -27.43
CA ASP A 254 -10.16 -6.16 -27.93
C ASP A 254 -9.63 -5.28 -26.80
N ALA A 255 -10.26 -5.36 -25.62
CA ALA A 255 -9.85 -4.58 -24.46
C ALA A 255 -10.02 -5.31 -23.12
N VAL A 256 -9.17 -4.97 -22.15
CA VAL A 256 -9.30 -5.37 -20.74
C VAL A 256 -9.31 -4.13 -19.87
N VAL A 257 -10.28 -4.03 -18.98
CA VAL A 257 -10.41 -2.94 -18.01
C VAL A 257 -10.56 -3.52 -16.62
N SER A 258 -9.84 -3.00 -15.60
CA SER A 258 -9.99 -3.52 -14.25
C SER A 258 -9.58 -2.53 -13.15
N ASN A 259 -10.23 -2.71 -12.02
CA ASN A 259 -9.73 -2.31 -10.70
C ASN A 259 -9.46 -3.61 -9.91
N PRO A 260 -8.28 -4.23 -10.11
CA PRO A 260 -7.98 -5.53 -9.53
C PRO A 260 -7.86 -5.47 -8.00
N PRO A 261 -7.96 -6.60 -7.27
CA PRO A 261 -7.81 -6.60 -5.82
C PRO A 261 -6.41 -6.19 -5.38
N TYR A 262 -6.31 -5.32 -4.34
CA TYR A 262 -5.03 -4.80 -3.82
C TYR A 262 -4.46 -5.63 -2.66
N SER A 263 -4.97 -6.85 -2.44
CA SER A 263 -4.50 -7.73 -1.36
C SER A 263 -3.00 -7.94 -1.42
N ARG A 264 -2.35 -7.77 -0.25
CA ARG A 264 -0.89 -7.94 -0.13
C ARG A 264 -0.53 -9.41 0.00
N HIS A 265 0.68 -9.77 -0.40
CA HIS A 265 1.19 -11.14 -0.37
C HIS A 265 1.03 -11.86 0.98
N HIS A 266 1.13 -11.15 2.12
CA HIS A 266 0.98 -11.74 3.46
C HIS A 266 -0.47 -12.01 3.87
N GLU A 267 -1.44 -11.56 3.08
CA GLU A 267 -2.88 -11.79 3.29
C GLU A 267 -3.37 -13.06 2.60
N LEU A 268 -2.59 -13.59 1.68
CA LEU A 268 -2.91 -14.81 0.92
C LEU A 268 -2.37 -16.06 1.62
N SER A 269 -3.00 -17.21 1.42
CA SER A 269 -2.47 -18.49 1.90
C SER A 269 -1.18 -18.87 1.15
N GLU A 270 -0.27 -19.57 1.80
CA GLU A 270 0.99 -19.99 1.16
C GLU A 270 0.77 -20.91 -0.05
N GLU A 271 -0.27 -21.77 0.00
CA GLU A 271 -0.63 -22.66 -1.11
C GLU A 271 -1.11 -21.86 -2.32
N TYR A 272 -2.01 -20.89 -2.11
CA TYR A 272 -2.53 -20.03 -3.17
C TYR A 272 -1.41 -19.18 -3.78
N LYS A 273 -0.55 -18.54 -2.97
CA LYS A 273 0.61 -17.80 -3.45
C LYS A 273 1.53 -18.63 -4.33
N SER A 274 1.89 -19.83 -3.86
CA SER A 274 2.78 -20.72 -4.63
C SER A 274 2.17 -21.08 -5.97
N ARG A 275 0.85 -21.31 -6.02
CA ARG A 275 0.12 -21.62 -7.25
C ARG A 275 0.17 -20.45 -8.23
N VAL A 276 -0.27 -19.26 -7.80
CA VAL A 276 -0.37 -18.08 -8.70
C VAL A 276 1.01 -17.59 -9.13
N ASN A 277 2.02 -17.65 -8.25
CA ASN A 277 3.38 -17.28 -8.60
C ASN A 277 3.95 -18.22 -9.68
N SER A 278 3.79 -19.53 -9.49
CA SER A 278 4.25 -20.54 -10.47
C SER A 278 3.49 -20.45 -11.80
N GLN A 279 2.25 -19.98 -11.79
CA GLN A 279 1.47 -19.70 -12.99
C GLN A 279 2.04 -18.48 -13.71
N ALA A 280 2.18 -17.35 -13.01
CA ALA A 280 2.73 -16.12 -13.58
C ALA A 280 4.14 -16.34 -14.17
N GLU A 281 5.04 -17.05 -13.45
CA GLU A 281 6.38 -17.37 -13.96
C GLU A 281 6.35 -18.14 -15.30
N ARG A 282 5.34 -18.96 -15.49
CA ARG A 282 5.16 -19.69 -16.79
C ARG A 282 4.59 -18.80 -17.88
N GLU A 283 3.63 -17.91 -17.53
CA GLU A 283 3.00 -16.99 -18.46
C GLU A 283 4.01 -15.95 -18.97
N VAL A 284 4.84 -15.39 -18.05
CA VAL A 284 5.81 -14.35 -18.42
C VAL A 284 7.22 -14.89 -18.77
N GLU A 285 7.45 -16.20 -18.68
CA GLU A 285 8.74 -16.89 -18.95
C GLU A 285 9.93 -16.28 -18.18
N ARG A 286 9.70 -15.77 -16.96
CA ARG A 286 10.70 -15.14 -16.07
C ARG A 286 10.36 -15.31 -14.60
N ASP A 287 11.33 -15.05 -13.73
CA ASP A 287 11.12 -15.07 -12.28
C ASP A 287 10.19 -13.93 -11.84
N VAL A 288 9.14 -14.25 -11.09
CA VAL A 288 8.21 -13.31 -10.49
C VAL A 288 8.46 -13.26 -8.98
N SER A 289 8.51 -12.05 -8.42
CA SER A 289 8.72 -11.89 -6.98
C SER A 289 7.55 -12.49 -6.17
N ALA A 290 7.86 -13.40 -5.24
CA ALA A 290 6.86 -13.93 -4.31
C ALA A 290 6.29 -12.87 -3.34
N LEU A 291 6.80 -11.64 -3.36
CA LEU A 291 6.29 -10.50 -2.61
C LEU A 291 5.29 -9.67 -3.42
N SER A 292 5.01 -10.05 -4.68
CA SER A 292 4.07 -9.35 -5.55
C SER A 292 2.67 -9.33 -4.94
N PRO A 293 1.99 -8.18 -4.94
CA PRO A 293 0.58 -8.07 -4.57
C PRO A 293 -0.32 -8.66 -5.66
N MET A 294 -1.60 -8.90 -5.33
CA MET A 294 -2.54 -9.58 -6.22
C MET A 294 -2.68 -8.88 -7.59
N TYR A 295 -2.73 -7.56 -7.63
CA TYR A 295 -2.90 -6.82 -8.89
C TYR A 295 -1.77 -7.07 -9.90
N ALA A 296 -0.55 -7.42 -9.46
CA ALA A 296 0.55 -7.75 -10.37
C ALA A 296 0.26 -9.03 -11.17
N TYR A 297 -0.33 -10.04 -10.52
CA TYR A 297 -0.75 -11.27 -11.20
C TYR A 297 -1.86 -11.03 -12.21
N PHE A 298 -2.74 -10.05 -11.95
CA PHE A 298 -3.77 -9.63 -12.91
C PHE A 298 -3.15 -9.03 -14.17
N TYR A 299 -2.10 -8.21 -14.06
CA TYR A 299 -1.38 -7.70 -15.23
C TYR A 299 -0.79 -8.83 -16.08
N TYR A 300 -0.08 -9.78 -15.43
CA TYR A 300 0.55 -10.90 -16.13
C TYR A 300 -0.48 -11.76 -16.87
N HIS A 301 -1.59 -12.05 -16.22
CA HIS A 301 -2.61 -12.93 -16.78
C HIS A 301 -3.52 -12.26 -17.81
N ALA A 302 -3.81 -10.96 -17.67
CA ALA A 302 -4.72 -10.23 -18.55
C ALA A 302 -4.23 -10.13 -20.00
N GLU A 303 -2.92 -10.14 -20.22
CA GLU A 303 -2.32 -10.08 -21.56
C GLU A 303 -2.71 -11.27 -22.44
N GLU A 304 -2.86 -12.48 -21.86
CA GLU A 304 -3.25 -13.68 -22.58
C GLU A 304 -4.64 -13.59 -23.23
N PHE A 305 -5.50 -12.72 -22.70
CA PHE A 305 -6.85 -12.49 -23.25
C PHE A 305 -6.85 -11.47 -24.38
N LEU A 306 -5.82 -10.63 -24.50
CA LEU A 306 -5.80 -9.55 -25.47
C LEU A 306 -5.40 -10.00 -26.88
N LYS A 307 -6.19 -9.56 -27.87
CA LYS A 307 -5.77 -9.60 -29.27
C LYS A 307 -4.49 -8.76 -29.46
N PRO A 308 -3.65 -9.08 -30.47
CA PRO A 308 -2.59 -8.16 -30.85
C PRO A 308 -3.12 -6.77 -31.15
N GLY A 309 -2.51 -5.71 -30.57
CA GLY A 309 -3.00 -4.33 -30.60
C GLY A 309 -4.22 -4.07 -29.70
N GLY A 310 -4.61 -5.04 -28.87
CA GLY A 310 -5.66 -4.87 -27.87
C GLY A 310 -5.20 -3.97 -26.72
N ARG A 311 -6.14 -3.28 -26.08
CA ARG A 311 -5.88 -2.26 -25.08
C ARG A 311 -6.16 -2.74 -23.66
N LEU A 312 -5.32 -2.34 -22.72
CA LEU A 312 -5.49 -2.61 -21.29
C LEU A 312 -5.46 -1.31 -20.50
N SER A 313 -6.44 -1.14 -19.62
CA SER A 313 -6.41 -0.03 -18.67
C SER A 313 -6.77 -0.54 -17.27
N PHE A 314 -5.81 -0.39 -16.35
CA PHE A 314 -5.95 -0.81 -14.96
C PHE A 314 -5.77 0.37 -14.02
N ILE A 315 -6.56 0.37 -12.94
CA ILE A 315 -6.33 1.26 -11.81
C ILE A 315 -5.72 0.46 -10.66
N THR A 316 -4.54 0.85 -10.20
CA THR A 316 -3.76 0.11 -9.19
C THR A 316 -3.04 1.06 -8.24
N PRO A 317 -2.56 0.57 -7.08
CA PRO A 317 -1.56 1.31 -6.30
C PRO A 317 -0.30 1.57 -7.11
N SER A 318 0.32 2.74 -6.90
CA SER A 318 1.56 3.14 -7.58
C SER A 318 2.82 2.48 -6.99
N GLU A 319 2.72 1.72 -5.90
CA GLU A 319 3.85 1.17 -5.15
C GLU A 319 4.83 0.36 -6.03
N PHE A 320 4.37 -0.29 -7.09
CA PHE A 320 5.26 -1.08 -7.97
C PHE A 320 6.25 -0.21 -8.76
N LEU A 321 5.99 1.08 -8.93
CA LEU A 321 6.89 2.00 -9.62
C LEU A 321 8.23 2.18 -8.87
N GLU A 322 8.24 1.96 -7.55
CA GLU A 322 9.37 2.24 -6.65
C GLU A 322 9.96 0.99 -5.98
N THR A 323 9.19 -0.10 -5.90
CA THR A 323 9.58 -1.27 -5.11
C THR A 323 10.36 -2.30 -5.91
N SER A 324 11.18 -3.09 -5.21
CA SER A 324 11.95 -4.17 -5.84
C SER A 324 11.09 -5.28 -6.46
N TYR A 325 9.90 -5.58 -5.88
CA TYR A 325 8.99 -6.54 -6.51
C TYR A 325 8.40 -5.99 -7.81
N GLY A 326 8.33 -4.67 -7.94
CA GLY A 326 7.81 -4.01 -9.14
C GLY A 326 8.76 -4.07 -10.34
N GLU A 327 10.04 -4.39 -10.14
CA GLU A 327 11.00 -4.49 -11.24
C GLU A 327 10.57 -5.53 -12.28
N SER A 328 10.16 -6.72 -11.86
CA SER A 328 9.67 -7.76 -12.77
C SER A 328 8.38 -7.34 -13.51
N LEU A 329 7.47 -6.63 -12.83
CA LEU A 329 6.27 -6.10 -13.47
C LEU A 329 6.60 -4.99 -14.48
N LYS A 330 7.45 -4.04 -14.11
CA LYS A 330 7.91 -2.97 -15.01
C LYS A 330 8.59 -3.51 -16.26
N GLN A 331 9.48 -4.50 -16.08
CA GLN A 331 10.12 -5.17 -17.22
C GLN A 331 9.09 -5.86 -18.12
N TYR A 332 8.10 -6.54 -17.53
CA TYR A 332 7.02 -7.17 -18.28
C TYR A 332 6.20 -6.15 -19.08
N LEU A 333 5.84 -5.01 -18.47
CA LEU A 333 5.11 -3.95 -19.16
C LEU A 333 5.90 -3.36 -20.33
N LEU A 334 7.23 -3.22 -20.19
CA LEU A 334 8.12 -2.74 -21.26
C LEU A 334 8.27 -3.74 -22.43
N ASP A 335 8.21 -5.04 -22.12
CA ASP A 335 8.42 -6.09 -23.12
C ASP A 335 7.15 -6.42 -23.91
N GLU A 336 5.97 -6.41 -23.25
CA GLU A 336 4.72 -6.91 -23.83
C GLU A 336 3.79 -5.78 -24.32
N PHE A 337 4.00 -4.55 -23.81
CA PHE A 337 3.07 -3.44 -24.08
C PHE A 337 3.77 -2.19 -24.61
N GLU A 338 3.06 -1.46 -25.45
CA GLU A 338 3.28 -0.04 -25.67
C GLU A 338 2.63 0.72 -24.51
N ILE A 339 3.43 1.40 -23.68
CA ILE A 339 2.94 2.19 -22.56
C ILE A 339 2.51 3.55 -23.11
N ASN A 340 1.23 3.71 -23.42
CA ASN A 340 0.68 4.97 -23.92
C ASN A 340 0.73 6.05 -22.86
N ALA A 341 0.24 5.74 -21.63
CA ALA A 341 0.36 6.63 -20.50
C ALA A 341 0.28 5.89 -19.16
N LEU A 342 0.93 6.46 -18.16
CA LEU A 342 0.74 6.18 -16.74
C LEU A 342 0.28 7.47 -16.08
N VAL A 343 -0.92 7.46 -15.49
CA VAL A 343 -1.53 8.64 -14.84
C VAL A 343 -1.52 8.44 -13.33
N LEU A 344 -0.73 9.23 -12.63
CA LEU A 344 -0.56 9.21 -11.19
C LEU A 344 -1.43 10.31 -10.56
N PHE A 345 -2.35 9.92 -9.71
CA PHE A 345 -3.16 10.84 -8.91
C PHE A 345 -2.46 11.03 -7.57
N ASP A 346 -1.74 12.16 -7.41
CA ASP A 346 -1.11 12.54 -6.15
C ASP A 346 -2.09 13.34 -5.29
N ARG A 347 -2.03 13.17 -3.95
CA ARG A 347 -3.06 13.69 -3.08
C ARG A 347 -2.52 14.39 -1.86
N ASP A 348 -2.75 15.69 -1.86
CA ASP A 348 -2.80 16.52 -0.66
C ASP A 348 -4.21 17.10 -0.37
N ASP A 349 -5.25 16.77 -1.17
CA ASP A 349 -6.57 17.40 -1.01
C ASP A 349 -7.73 16.39 -0.91
N ASP A 350 -8.52 16.50 0.18
CA ASP A 350 -9.64 15.65 0.60
C ASP A 350 -10.89 15.69 -0.31
N SER A 351 -10.82 16.26 -1.51
CA SER A 351 -12.06 16.79 -2.14
C SER A 351 -12.73 15.92 -3.20
N LYS A 352 -12.10 14.92 -3.84
CA LYS A 352 -12.72 14.19 -4.96
C LYS A 352 -12.57 12.69 -5.03
N PHE A 353 -11.59 12.14 -4.36
CA PHE A 353 -11.48 10.69 -4.27
C PHE A 353 -11.79 10.31 -2.83
N ASP A 354 -12.81 9.46 -2.61
CA ASP A 354 -13.11 8.94 -1.29
C ASP A 354 -11.83 8.48 -0.57
N GLU A 355 -11.74 8.69 0.74
CA GLU A 355 -10.64 8.44 1.69
C GLU A 355 -9.86 7.11 1.52
N ALA A 356 -10.16 6.32 0.49
CA ALA A 356 -9.66 4.98 0.27
C ALA A 356 -8.45 4.90 -0.69
N MET A 357 -8.19 5.93 -1.51
CA MET A 357 -7.13 5.86 -2.52
C MET A 357 -5.88 6.61 -2.08
N THR A 358 -5.00 5.90 -1.42
CA THR A 358 -3.57 6.23 -1.40
C THR A 358 -3.06 6.21 -2.83
N THR A 359 -2.21 7.11 -3.23
CA THR A 359 -1.59 7.28 -4.55
C THR A 359 -2.01 6.24 -5.60
N SER A 360 -3.00 6.58 -6.43
CA SER A 360 -3.53 5.66 -7.43
C SER A 360 -2.92 5.92 -8.79
N LEU A 361 -2.60 4.86 -9.49
CA LEU A 361 -2.10 4.87 -10.84
C LEU A 361 -3.13 4.29 -11.80
N VAL A 362 -3.42 5.00 -12.88
CA VAL A 362 -4.16 4.44 -14.02
C VAL A 362 -3.17 4.20 -15.16
N SER A 363 -3.09 2.96 -15.63
CA SER A 363 -2.28 2.58 -16.77
C SER A 363 -3.11 2.52 -18.06
N PHE A 364 -2.52 2.98 -19.16
CA PHE A 364 -3.06 2.94 -20.51
C PHE A 364 -2.04 2.24 -21.40
N LEU A 365 -2.29 0.97 -21.71
CA LEU A 365 -1.36 0.05 -22.34
C LEU A 365 -1.98 -0.55 -23.61
N GLU A 366 -1.19 -0.69 -24.67
CA GLU A 366 -1.61 -1.39 -25.89
C GLU A 366 -0.68 -2.59 -26.09
N LYS A 367 -1.23 -3.80 -26.29
CA LYS A 367 -0.45 -5.02 -26.51
C LYS A 367 0.40 -4.88 -27.76
N SER A 368 1.70 -5.01 -27.62
CA SER A 368 2.67 -4.83 -28.70
C SER A 368 2.42 -5.79 -29.87
N ASN A 369 2.41 -5.25 -31.08
CA ASN A 369 2.31 -6.04 -32.30
C ASN A 369 3.67 -6.31 -32.95
N GLU A 370 4.61 -5.37 -32.83
CA GLU A 370 5.98 -5.43 -33.32
C GLU A 370 6.84 -4.48 -32.46
N THR A 371 8.11 -4.79 -32.27
CA THR A 371 9.05 -3.88 -31.59
C THR A 371 9.28 -2.64 -32.45
N THR A 372 8.66 -1.54 -32.10
CA THR A 372 8.92 -0.21 -32.68
C THR A 372 9.84 0.59 -31.77
N ASP A 373 10.96 1.08 -32.32
CA ASP A 373 11.98 1.84 -31.57
C ASP A 373 11.50 3.25 -31.15
N ASP A 374 10.31 3.69 -31.57
CA ASP A 374 9.84 5.08 -31.43
C ASP A 374 8.57 5.24 -30.55
N ILE A 375 8.29 4.28 -29.65
CA ILE A 375 7.16 4.37 -28.72
C ILE A 375 7.42 5.51 -27.72
N LEU A 376 6.41 6.39 -27.54
CA LEU A 376 6.44 7.48 -26.59
C LEU A 376 5.52 7.17 -25.41
N SER A 377 6.09 7.00 -24.22
CA SER A 377 5.39 6.76 -22.98
C SER A 377 5.18 8.07 -22.23
N ARG A 378 3.97 8.32 -21.76
CA ARG A 378 3.60 9.55 -21.05
C ARG A 378 3.41 9.28 -19.58
N PHE A 379 4.06 10.08 -18.76
CA PHE A 379 3.95 10.07 -17.30
C PHE A 379 3.19 11.33 -16.89
N VAL A 380 1.95 11.15 -16.45
CA VAL A 380 1.02 12.25 -16.14
C VAL A 380 0.83 12.32 -14.62
N ARG A 381 1.27 13.39 -13.97
CA ARG A 381 0.97 13.69 -12.56
C ARG A 381 -0.23 14.62 -12.49
N VAL A 382 -1.19 14.26 -11.64
CA VAL A 382 -2.41 15.01 -11.41
C VAL A 382 -2.44 15.49 -9.95
N ASP A 383 -2.25 16.81 -9.76
CA ASP A 383 -2.24 17.47 -8.45
C ASP A 383 -3.54 18.26 -8.21
N GLY A 384 -4.21 18.68 -9.30
CA GLY A 384 -5.40 19.50 -9.30
C GLY A 384 -6.65 18.75 -9.73
N ASP A 385 -7.53 19.47 -10.43
CA ASP A 385 -8.85 19.01 -10.84
C ASP A 385 -9.07 19.18 -12.36
N PRO A 386 -8.37 18.36 -13.18
CA PRO A 386 -8.54 18.40 -14.62
C PRO A 386 -9.91 17.88 -15.02
N SER A 387 -10.41 18.40 -16.13
CA SER A 387 -11.55 17.79 -16.83
C SER A 387 -11.14 16.47 -17.50
N GLU A 388 -12.11 15.63 -17.77
CA GLU A 388 -11.90 14.37 -18.51
C GLU A 388 -11.21 14.62 -19.87
N GLN A 389 -11.57 15.69 -20.57
CA GLN A 389 -10.97 16.07 -21.87
C GLN A 389 -9.50 16.45 -21.74
N GLU A 390 -9.11 17.14 -20.67
CA GLU A 390 -7.71 17.49 -20.41
C GLU A 390 -6.87 16.25 -20.10
N LEU A 391 -7.41 15.31 -19.30
CA LEU A 391 -6.73 14.03 -19.04
C LEU A 391 -6.61 13.19 -20.32
N LEU A 392 -7.66 13.10 -21.12
CA LEU A 392 -7.62 12.36 -22.37
C LEU A 392 -6.62 12.97 -23.36
N ALA A 393 -6.54 14.29 -23.44
CA ALA A 393 -5.55 15.00 -24.25
C ALA A 393 -4.10 14.70 -23.77
N ALA A 394 -3.89 14.64 -22.45
CA ALA A 394 -2.59 14.26 -21.90
C ALA A 394 -2.22 12.80 -22.20
N VAL A 395 -3.17 11.88 -22.05
CA VAL A 395 -2.97 10.45 -22.39
C VAL A 395 -2.70 10.27 -23.90
N SER A 396 -3.36 11.06 -24.75
CA SER A 396 -3.21 11.01 -26.21
C SER A 396 -1.95 11.73 -26.73
N GLY A 397 -1.26 12.51 -25.87
CA GLY A 397 -0.02 13.21 -26.21
C GLY A 397 -0.22 14.60 -26.83
N ASP A 398 -1.38 15.22 -26.63
CA ASP A 398 -1.68 16.57 -27.07
C ASP A 398 -1.22 17.64 -26.05
N VAL A 399 -0.76 17.21 -24.87
CA VAL A 399 -0.29 18.05 -23.75
C VAL A 399 1.10 17.60 -23.33
N GLU A 400 1.98 18.57 -22.99
CA GLU A 400 3.35 18.33 -22.53
C GLU A 400 3.76 19.41 -21.53
N GLY A 401 4.52 19.05 -20.51
CA GLY A 401 5.06 19.95 -19.51
C GLY A 401 4.07 20.31 -18.39
N GLU A 402 4.29 21.47 -17.78
CA GLU A 402 3.52 21.98 -16.63
C GLU A 402 2.14 22.48 -17.07
N THR A 403 1.11 22.12 -16.31
CA THR A 403 -0.29 22.53 -16.54
C THR A 403 -0.87 23.12 -15.24
N ASP A 404 -2.06 23.71 -15.32
CA ASP A 404 -2.76 24.24 -14.12
C ASP A 404 -3.21 23.14 -13.13
N TRP A 405 -3.17 21.87 -13.55
CA TRP A 405 -3.68 20.72 -12.80
C TRP A 405 -2.64 19.60 -12.57
N GLY A 406 -1.40 19.76 -13.05
CA GLY A 406 -0.36 18.77 -12.90
C GLY A 406 0.78 18.90 -13.89
N PHE A 407 1.41 17.78 -14.21
CA PHE A 407 2.57 17.74 -15.09
C PHE A 407 2.48 16.54 -16.05
N VAL A 408 2.90 16.73 -17.31
CA VAL A 408 2.97 15.69 -18.34
C VAL A 408 4.40 15.60 -18.88
N ASN A 409 5.01 14.43 -18.76
CA ASN A 409 6.34 14.14 -19.26
C ASN A 409 6.30 13.02 -20.28
N THR A 410 6.90 13.21 -21.44
CA THR A 410 6.98 12.21 -22.50
C THR A 410 8.40 11.67 -22.63
N VAL A 411 8.56 10.36 -22.50
CA VAL A 411 9.84 9.65 -22.56
C VAL A 411 9.78 8.57 -23.64
N ARG A 412 10.89 8.32 -24.33
CA ARG A 412 10.96 7.17 -25.25
C ARG A 412 10.97 5.88 -24.43
N GLN A 413 10.10 4.93 -24.76
CA GLN A 413 9.98 3.68 -23.99
C GLN A 413 11.30 2.90 -23.93
N ASN A 414 12.10 2.94 -24.99
CA ASN A 414 13.41 2.28 -25.03
C ASN A 414 14.50 2.98 -24.17
N GLU A 415 14.21 4.16 -23.61
CA GLU A 415 15.08 4.87 -22.66
C GLU A 415 14.69 4.58 -21.20
N ILE A 416 13.61 3.81 -20.96
CA ILE A 416 13.09 3.49 -19.64
C ILE A 416 13.66 2.14 -19.19
N GLU A 417 14.29 2.11 -18.02
CA GLU A 417 14.79 0.88 -17.40
C GLU A 417 13.86 0.38 -16.29
N ALA A 418 13.62 -0.93 -16.25
CA ALA A 418 12.77 -1.54 -15.21
C ALA A 418 13.38 -1.42 -13.79
N ALA A 419 14.71 -1.42 -13.69
CA ALA A 419 15.44 -1.33 -12.43
C ALA A 419 15.33 0.06 -11.78
N GLU A 420 15.09 1.12 -12.57
CA GLU A 420 14.94 2.47 -12.05
C GLU A 420 13.57 2.74 -11.40
N LYS A 421 13.49 3.77 -10.59
CA LYS A 421 12.22 4.23 -10.01
C LYS A 421 11.47 5.08 -11.03
N TRP A 422 10.31 4.59 -11.46
CA TRP A 422 9.52 5.31 -12.46
C TRP A 422 8.79 6.55 -11.90
N THR A 423 8.72 6.70 -10.60
CA THR A 423 8.17 7.94 -9.99
C THR A 423 8.93 9.19 -10.38
N GLY A 424 10.23 9.10 -10.67
CA GLY A 424 11.03 10.21 -11.19
C GLY A 424 10.56 10.78 -12.53
N PHE A 425 9.85 10.00 -13.35
CA PHE A 425 9.31 10.47 -14.61
C PHE A 425 8.09 11.36 -14.46
N PHE A 426 7.38 11.30 -13.34
CA PHE A 426 6.20 12.13 -13.07
C PHE A 426 6.56 13.54 -12.59
N ASP A 427 7.80 13.76 -12.18
CA ASP A 427 8.33 15.05 -11.75
C ASP A 427 9.80 15.20 -12.14
N PRO A 428 10.09 15.32 -13.44
CA PRO A 428 11.46 15.47 -13.89
C PRO A 428 11.94 16.91 -13.59
N VAL A 429 12.43 17.13 -12.37
CA VAL A 429 13.25 18.32 -12.09
C VAL A 429 14.65 18.03 -12.61
N ASP A 430 15.17 18.91 -13.41
CA ASP A 430 16.54 18.81 -13.95
C ASP A 430 17.54 19.12 -12.83
N ILE A 431 17.82 18.10 -11.98
CA ILE A 431 18.88 18.18 -10.98
C ILE A 431 20.12 17.58 -11.62
N ASP A 432 21.07 18.42 -11.99
CA ASP A 432 22.37 17.94 -12.46
C ASP A 432 23.13 17.31 -11.30
N THR A 433 23.21 15.99 -11.30
CA THR A 433 23.95 15.18 -10.32
C THR A 433 25.30 14.69 -10.85
N SER A 434 25.73 15.15 -12.02
CA SER A 434 26.95 14.67 -12.70
C SER A 434 28.24 14.93 -11.91
N GLU A 435 28.25 15.94 -11.05
CA GLU A 435 29.36 16.29 -10.16
C GLU A 435 29.23 15.67 -8.75
N LEU A 436 28.22 14.82 -8.53
CA LEU A 436 27.95 14.15 -7.27
C LEU A 436 28.42 12.69 -7.28
N THR A 437 28.76 12.18 -6.11
CA THR A 437 29.26 10.81 -5.90
C THR A 437 28.24 10.00 -5.11
N PRO A 438 27.95 8.72 -5.43
CA PRO A 438 27.10 7.89 -4.60
C PRO A 438 27.58 7.84 -3.15
N LEU A 439 26.67 7.98 -2.19
CA LEU A 439 27.04 8.01 -0.76
C LEU A 439 27.78 6.74 -0.34
N SER A 440 27.53 5.60 -0.99
CA SER A 440 28.26 4.35 -0.77
C SER A 440 29.78 4.44 -0.99
N GLU A 441 30.27 5.44 -1.72
CA GLU A 441 31.71 5.70 -1.87
C GLU A 441 32.31 6.48 -0.67
N LEU A 442 31.45 7.13 0.12
CA LEU A 442 31.87 7.86 1.33
C LEU A 442 31.68 7.05 2.59
N GLY A 443 30.69 6.14 2.62
CA GLY A 443 30.36 5.40 3.82
C GLY A 443 29.18 4.45 3.66
N THR A 444 28.74 3.90 4.78
CA THR A 444 27.65 2.94 4.87
C THR A 444 26.51 3.46 5.74
N VAL A 445 25.30 3.07 5.41
CA VAL A 445 24.09 3.39 6.18
C VAL A 445 23.50 2.14 6.78
N ASN A 446 23.22 2.16 8.06
CA ASN A 446 22.67 1.02 8.77
C ASN A 446 21.40 1.41 9.53
N ARG A 447 20.41 0.51 9.51
CA ARG A 447 19.25 0.64 10.39
C ARG A 447 19.71 0.61 11.85
N GLY A 448 19.13 1.46 12.69
CA GLY A 448 19.41 1.45 14.11
C GLY A 448 18.95 0.16 14.80
N ILE A 449 19.34 0.02 16.07
CA ILE A 449 19.12 -1.18 16.87
C ILE A 449 17.63 -1.43 17.07
N ALA A 450 17.17 -2.59 16.64
CA ALA A 450 15.81 -3.07 16.89
C ALA A 450 15.81 -3.93 18.16
N THR A 451 15.17 -3.48 19.22
CA THR A 451 15.15 -4.22 20.49
C THR A 451 14.09 -5.34 20.50
N GLY A 452 12.99 -5.17 19.77
CA GLY A 452 11.80 -6.04 19.81
C GLY A 452 10.81 -5.64 20.92
N LYS A 453 11.29 -4.98 21.98
CA LYS A 453 10.45 -4.43 23.07
C LYS A 453 11.16 -3.25 23.73
N ASN A 454 11.00 -2.08 23.13
CA ASN A 454 11.67 -0.86 23.60
C ASN A 454 11.35 -0.54 25.06
N SER A 455 10.10 -0.73 25.50
CA SER A 455 9.66 -0.49 26.88
C SER A 455 10.35 -1.37 27.93
N TYR A 456 11.12 -2.37 27.51
CA TYR A 456 11.90 -3.24 28.40
C TYR A 456 13.41 -2.99 28.23
N PHE A 457 13.90 -2.87 27.00
CA PHE A 457 15.33 -2.73 26.72
C PHE A 457 15.86 -1.31 26.89
N CYS A 458 14.97 -0.28 26.78
CA CYS A 458 15.34 1.11 26.97
C CYS A 458 14.94 1.55 28.38
N LEU A 459 15.85 2.10 29.13
CA LEU A 459 15.71 2.40 30.55
C LEU A 459 15.90 3.91 30.84
N THR A 460 15.14 4.39 31.79
CA THR A 460 15.37 5.69 32.45
C THR A 460 16.49 5.56 33.50
N GLN A 461 16.96 6.69 34.00
CA GLN A 461 17.95 6.67 35.11
C GLN A 461 17.31 6.10 36.39
N THR A 462 16.05 6.42 36.66
CA THR A 462 15.35 5.92 37.85
C THR A 462 15.24 4.38 37.79
N GLU A 463 14.93 3.77 36.65
CA GLU A 463 14.89 2.33 36.52
C GLU A 463 16.26 1.67 36.69
N VAL A 464 17.32 2.30 36.16
CA VAL A 464 18.73 1.83 36.35
C VAL A 464 19.10 1.81 37.81
N ASP A 465 18.72 2.86 38.56
CA ASP A 465 19.05 3.01 40.00
C ASP A 465 18.16 2.03 40.84
N GLU A 466 16.88 1.88 40.53
CA GLU A 466 15.97 0.98 41.24
C GLU A 466 16.36 -0.49 41.12
N TRP A 467 16.82 -0.90 39.94
CA TRP A 467 17.28 -2.27 39.69
C TRP A 467 18.76 -2.48 39.98
N GLU A 468 19.48 -1.46 40.46
CA GLU A 468 20.90 -1.50 40.71
C GLU A 468 21.73 -2.05 39.51
N ILE A 469 21.36 -1.64 38.28
CA ILE A 469 22.02 -2.06 37.05
C ILE A 469 23.35 -1.27 36.89
N ASP A 470 24.48 -1.99 36.84
CA ASP A 470 25.80 -1.38 36.62
C ASP A 470 25.89 -0.81 35.18
N GLU A 471 26.44 0.41 35.06
CA GLU A 471 26.59 1.10 33.75
C GLU A 471 27.41 0.30 32.73
N GLN A 472 28.28 -0.64 33.17
CA GLN A 472 29.02 -1.53 32.26
C GLN A 472 28.12 -2.38 31.36
N TYR A 473 26.83 -2.63 31.73
CA TYR A 473 25.84 -3.37 30.96
C TYR A 473 24.98 -2.46 30.09
N LEU A 474 25.19 -1.16 30.14
CA LEU A 474 24.36 -0.16 29.49
C LEU A 474 25.11 0.54 28.36
N SER A 475 24.37 1.09 27.42
CA SER A 475 24.84 2.00 26.42
C SER A 475 23.93 3.23 26.33
N LYS A 476 24.55 4.41 26.12
CA LYS A 476 23.76 5.60 25.77
C LYS A 476 23.01 5.43 24.49
N ILE A 477 21.79 5.98 24.40
CA ILE A 477 20.98 5.97 23.16
C ILE A 477 20.43 7.34 22.79
N ILE A 478 20.23 7.54 21.49
CA ILE A 478 19.32 8.52 20.91
C ILE A 478 18.00 7.80 20.69
N ARG A 479 16.99 8.12 21.50
CA ARG A 479 15.73 7.38 21.55
C ARG A 479 14.90 7.54 20.28
N ASN A 480 14.81 8.77 19.78
CA ASN A 480 14.08 9.13 18.56
C ASN A 480 14.48 10.54 18.10
N SER A 481 13.98 10.97 16.94
CA SER A 481 14.27 12.29 16.36
C SER A 481 13.77 13.47 17.19
N ARG A 482 12.78 13.26 18.08
CA ARG A 482 12.25 14.31 18.97
C ARG A 482 13.17 14.62 20.15
N SER A 483 14.05 13.67 20.50
CA SER A 483 15.07 13.88 21.54
C SER A 483 16.22 14.75 21.06
N VAL A 484 16.25 15.13 19.78
CA VAL A 484 17.32 15.93 19.20
C VAL A 484 16.80 17.33 18.87
N PRO A 485 17.28 18.36 19.57
CA PRO A 485 16.75 19.73 19.43
C PRO A 485 17.11 20.42 18.11
N GLY A 486 18.12 19.93 17.38
CA GLY A 486 18.60 20.56 16.15
C GLY A 486 19.29 19.57 15.21
N TYR A 487 20.42 19.97 14.64
CA TYR A 487 21.21 19.20 13.68
C TYR A 487 22.44 18.54 14.32
N ASP A 488 22.55 18.59 15.62
CA ASP A 488 23.57 17.90 16.41
C ASP A 488 22.97 17.32 17.70
N TYR A 489 23.63 16.30 18.24
CA TYR A 489 23.31 15.69 19.53
C TYR A 489 24.54 15.62 20.40
N THR A 490 24.53 16.37 21.49
CA THR A 490 25.68 16.58 22.37
C THR A 490 25.59 15.82 23.70
N ASN A 491 26.67 15.75 24.47
CA ASN A 491 26.62 15.18 25.82
C ASN A 491 25.75 16.01 26.79
N GLU A 492 25.54 17.30 26.51
CA GLU A 492 24.62 18.14 27.29
C GLU A 492 23.17 17.74 27.03
N ASP A 493 22.78 17.53 25.76
CA ASP A 493 21.45 17.08 25.38
C ASP A 493 21.12 15.71 26.03
N TRP A 494 22.09 14.79 25.97
CA TRP A 494 21.92 13.48 26.61
C TRP A 494 21.74 13.61 28.13
N GLN A 495 22.48 14.51 28.77
CA GLN A 495 22.39 14.73 30.22
C GLN A 495 21.09 15.41 30.62
N GLU A 496 20.57 16.31 29.79
CA GLU A 496 19.23 16.92 29.99
C GLU A 496 18.14 15.90 29.92
N GLU A 497 18.14 14.99 28.90
CA GLU A 497 17.22 13.87 28.76
C GLU A 497 17.29 12.93 29.98
N ARG A 498 18.51 12.62 30.45
CA ARG A 498 18.71 11.80 31.64
C ARG A 498 18.12 12.45 32.89
N ASN A 499 18.37 13.77 33.08
CA ASN A 499 17.86 14.52 34.24
C ASN A 499 16.31 14.66 34.19
N ALA A 500 15.74 14.63 33.00
CA ALA A 500 14.29 14.61 32.80
C ALA A 500 13.68 13.19 32.95
N ASP A 501 14.49 12.23 33.38
CA ASP A 501 14.14 10.80 33.57
C ASP A 501 13.51 10.17 32.33
N ARG A 502 14.10 10.46 31.17
CA ARG A 502 13.72 9.83 29.90
C ARG A 502 14.54 8.57 29.67
N GLU A 503 14.04 7.71 28.74
CA GLU A 503 14.73 6.49 28.33
C GLU A 503 16.00 6.83 27.53
N VAL A 504 17.15 6.88 28.20
CA VAL A 504 18.47 7.27 27.65
C VAL A 504 19.49 6.14 27.69
N TRP A 505 19.12 5.03 28.30
CA TRP A 505 19.95 3.86 28.42
C TRP A 505 19.39 2.67 27.64
N LEU A 506 20.26 1.84 27.07
CA LEU A 506 19.94 0.57 26.42
C LEU A 506 20.68 -0.55 27.16
N LEU A 507 19.98 -1.62 27.49
CA LEU A 507 20.60 -2.87 27.86
C LEU A 507 21.40 -3.42 26.67
N TYR A 508 22.76 -3.41 26.78
CA TYR A 508 23.58 -3.63 25.59
C TYR A 508 24.74 -4.60 25.78
N HIS A 509 25.61 -4.37 26.76
CA HIS A 509 26.85 -5.11 26.93
C HIS A 509 26.69 -6.46 27.66
N LEU A 510 25.56 -7.14 27.48
CA LEU A 510 25.15 -8.34 28.21
C LEU A 510 25.93 -9.60 27.80
N THR A 511 26.67 -9.58 26.71
CA THR A 511 27.60 -10.67 26.34
C THR A 511 28.81 -10.80 27.28
N GLN A 512 28.96 -9.87 28.21
CA GLN A 512 30.00 -9.90 29.25
C GLN A 512 29.55 -10.65 30.51
N LEU A 513 28.27 -11.08 30.58
CA LEU A 513 27.75 -11.85 31.70
C LEU A 513 28.42 -13.23 31.77
N ASP A 514 28.61 -13.75 33.02
CA ASP A 514 29.14 -15.08 33.25
C ASP A 514 28.22 -16.15 32.65
N PRO A 515 28.76 -17.17 31.95
CA PRO A 515 27.95 -18.25 31.39
C PRO A 515 27.03 -18.97 32.35
N GLU A 516 27.43 -19.09 33.62
CA GLU A 516 26.57 -19.71 34.65
C GLU A 516 25.40 -18.82 35.06
N ILE A 517 25.59 -17.49 34.97
CA ILE A 517 24.49 -16.52 35.14
C ILE A 517 23.54 -16.56 33.94
N VAL A 518 24.06 -16.64 32.72
CA VAL A 518 23.27 -16.71 31.50
C VAL A 518 22.29 -17.89 31.54
N LYS A 519 22.69 -19.04 32.10
CA LYS A 519 21.83 -20.21 32.25
C LYS A 519 20.60 -19.96 33.14
N GLN A 520 20.66 -19.00 34.04
CA GLN A 520 19.55 -18.69 34.98
C GLN A 520 18.49 -17.79 34.33
N VAL A 521 18.80 -17.15 33.19
CA VAL A 521 17.98 -16.19 32.50
C VAL A 521 17.64 -16.58 31.04
N VAL A 522 17.79 -17.89 30.74
CA VAL A 522 17.41 -18.51 29.47
C VAL A 522 16.30 -19.52 29.72
N PRO A 523 15.18 -19.52 28.97
CA PRO A 523 14.11 -20.49 29.11
C PRO A 523 14.60 -21.93 28.91
N ASP A 524 14.06 -22.90 29.70
CA ASP A 524 14.48 -24.31 29.72
C ASP A 524 14.35 -25.02 28.37
N ASP A 525 13.40 -24.66 27.53
CA ASP A 525 13.14 -25.21 26.20
C ASP A 525 14.18 -24.81 25.13
N THR A 526 15.00 -23.80 25.39
CA THR A 526 16.08 -23.35 24.50
C THR A 526 17.48 -23.79 24.96
N ALA A 527 17.60 -24.37 26.12
CA ALA A 527 18.90 -24.74 26.76
C ALA A 527 19.74 -25.77 25.97
N GLY A 528 19.15 -26.48 24.99
CA GLY A 528 19.85 -27.50 24.19
C GLY A 528 20.66 -26.96 23.00
N THR A 529 20.50 -25.71 22.63
CA THR A 529 21.10 -25.12 21.40
C THR A 529 22.11 -24.01 21.68
N THR A 530 22.35 -23.66 22.94
CA THR A 530 23.24 -22.53 23.28
C THR A 530 24.70 -22.93 23.12
N THR A 531 25.35 -22.50 22.03
CA THR A 531 26.80 -22.59 21.89
C THR A 531 27.43 -21.51 22.76
N LEU A 532 27.85 -21.84 23.95
CA LEU A 532 28.53 -21.01 24.97
C LEU A 532 29.88 -20.43 24.52
N THR A 533 30.30 -20.64 23.29
CA THR A 533 31.62 -20.24 22.76
C THR A 533 31.78 -18.72 22.54
N ALA A 534 30.71 -17.94 22.70
CA ALA A 534 30.78 -16.48 22.56
C ALA A 534 31.09 -15.73 23.88
N TYR A 535 31.10 -16.40 24.99
CA TYR A 535 31.34 -15.83 26.32
C TYR A 535 32.77 -16.13 26.80
N SER A 536 33.65 -15.12 26.74
CA SER A 536 34.99 -15.21 27.33
C SER A 536 34.89 -14.90 28.82
N GLY A 537 34.72 -15.95 29.63
CA GLY A 537 34.72 -15.78 31.08
C GLY A 537 36.06 -15.29 31.61
N VAL A 538 36.01 -14.24 32.40
CA VAL A 538 37.09 -13.89 33.35
C VAL A 538 36.67 -14.54 34.66
N GLU A 539 37.48 -15.46 35.18
CA GLU A 539 37.33 -16.00 36.54
C GLU A 539 37.28 -14.87 37.55
N SER A 540 36.15 -14.66 38.20
CA SER A 540 36.02 -13.68 39.30
C SER A 540 35.52 -14.37 40.57
N GLU A 541 36.18 -13.98 41.67
CA GLU A 541 35.80 -14.32 43.03
C GLU A 541 34.32 -14.03 43.32
N GLU A 542 33.70 -14.72 44.30
CA GLU A 542 32.30 -14.62 44.74
C GLU A 542 31.76 -13.16 44.64
N LYS A 543 31.00 -12.85 43.62
CA LYS A 543 30.27 -11.59 43.45
C LYS A 543 28.78 -11.81 43.74
N GLU A 544 28.22 -10.86 44.51
CA GLU A 544 26.78 -10.67 44.59
C GLU A 544 26.17 -10.71 43.16
N THR A 545 24.99 -11.27 43.02
CA THR A 545 24.29 -11.38 41.72
C THR A 545 24.08 -9.94 41.19
N PRO A 546 24.57 -9.58 40.00
CA PRO A 546 24.34 -8.25 39.47
C PRO A 546 22.85 -7.95 39.33
N GLY A 547 22.42 -6.72 39.68
CA GLY A 547 21.03 -6.29 39.55
C GLY A 547 20.46 -6.46 38.15
N VAL A 548 21.32 -6.44 37.12
CA VAL A 548 20.94 -6.77 35.74
C VAL A 548 20.39 -8.20 35.59
N VAL A 549 20.82 -9.15 36.43
CA VAL A 549 20.31 -10.54 36.39
C VAL A 549 18.87 -10.60 36.90
N ASP A 550 18.59 -9.91 37.99
CA ASP A 550 17.23 -9.80 38.54
C ASP A 550 16.29 -9.11 37.52
N TYR A 551 16.79 -8.09 36.83
CA TYR A 551 16.05 -7.43 35.76
C TYR A 551 15.78 -8.35 34.56
N LEU A 552 16.74 -9.17 34.15
CA LEU A 552 16.54 -10.15 33.08
C LEU A 552 15.56 -11.26 33.50
N GLN A 553 15.55 -11.71 34.77
CA GLN A 553 14.55 -12.62 35.29
C GLN A 553 13.16 -11.98 35.29
N HIS A 554 13.04 -10.72 35.68
CA HIS A 554 11.79 -9.98 35.57
C HIS A 554 11.27 -9.93 34.12
N GLY A 555 12.16 -9.78 33.13
CA GLY A 555 11.84 -9.79 31.70
C GLY A 555 11.24 -11.13 31.20
N MET A 556 11.43 -12.21 31.93
CA MET A 556 10.83 -13.54 31.63
C MET A 556 9.49 -13.76 32.35
N SER A 557 9.06 -12.84 33.22
CA SER A 557 7.76 -12.98 33.92
C SER A 557 6.57 -12.90 32.96
N ASP A 558 5.44 -13.49 33.35
CA ASP A 558 4.19 -13.50 32.60
C ASP A 558 3.62 -12.07 32.35
N GLU A 559 4.04 -11.07 33.13
CA GLU A 559 3.66 -9.66 32.93
C GLU A 559 4.46 -8.98 31.84
N ILE A 560 5.74 -9.33 31.71
CA ILE A 560 6.68 -8.65 30.80
C ILE A 560 6.87 -9.41 29.51
N GLU A 561 7.07 -10.73 29.55
CA GLU A 561 7.26 -11.60 28.38
C GLU A 561 8.25 -11.06 27.33
N ALA A 562 9.33 -10.39 27.77
CA ALA A 562 10.30 -9.76 26.86
C ALA A 562 11.02 -10.78 25.96
N HIS A 563 11.10 -12.04 26.39
CA HIS A 563 11.72 -13.15 25.67
C HIS A 563 10.82 -13.75 24.58
N SER A 564 9.50 -13.47 24.59
CA SER A 564 8.51 -14.12 23.74
C SER A 564 8.30 -13.48 22.38
N GLY A 565 8.81 -12.24 22.18
CA GLY A 565 8.68 -11.53 20.92
C GLY A 565 9.48 -12.15 19.75
N TYR A 566 9.06 -11.92 18.52
CA TYR A 566 9.70 -12.46 17.31
C TYR A 566 11.22 -12.27 17.29
N LEU A 567 11.71 -11.04 17.55
CA LEU A 567 13.15 -10.76 17.56
C LEU A 567 13.87 -11.47 18.70
N ALA A 568 13.27 -11.51 19.88
CA ALA A 568 13.86 -12.18 21.04
C ALA A 568 14.00 -13.69 20.83
N ARG A 569 12.97 -14.34 20.25
CA ARG A 569 13.00 -15.77 19.93
C ARG A 569 14.07 -16.16 18.90
N ASN A 570 14.44 -15.22 18.02
CA ASN A 570 15.47 -15.44 17.00
C ASN A 570 16.88 -15.04 17.48
N ARG A 571 17.03 -14.65 18.75
CA ARG A 571 18.33 -14.32 19.39
C ARG A 571 18.76 -15.44 20.33
N ASN A 572 20.05 -15.60 20.43
CA ASN A 572 20.64 -16.56 21.36
C ASN A 572 21.86 -15.93 22.09
N PRO A 573 21.70 -15.56 23.39
CA PRO A 573 20.44 -15.57 24.16
C PRO A 573 19.47 -14.43 23.80
N TRP A 574 18.21 -14.56 24.21
CA TRP A 574 17.09 -13.68 23.83
C TRP A 574 17.31 -12.19 24.11
N PHE A 575 18.09 -11.88 25.12
CA PHE A 575 18.35 -10.52 25.59
C PHE A 575 19.52 -9.82 24.86
N VAL A 576 20.25 -10.48 23.98
CA VAL A 576 21.36 -9.87 23.23
C VAL A 576 20.81 -9.17 22.01
N VAL A 577 20.96 -7.85 21.96
CA VAL A 577 20.60 -7.02 20.81
C VAL A 577 21.77 -6.91 19.82
N ASP A 578 21.47 -6.46 18.59
CA ASP A 578 22.48 -6.28 17.55
C ASP A 578 23.61 -5.37 17.99
N ARG A 579 24.84 -5.77 17.71
CA ARG A 579 26.01 -4.93 18.01
C ARG A 579 26.22 -3.93 16.89
N ARG A 580 26.29 -2.65 17.29
CA ARG A 580 26.59 -1.54 16.39
C ARG A 580 27.46 -0.52 17.11
N ASP A 581 28.38 0.08 16.39
CA ASP A 581 29.13 1.21 16.91
C ASP A 581 28.26 2.49 16.93
N PRO A 582 28.58 3.48 17.77
CA PRO A 582 27.93 4.78 17.71
C PRO A 582 28.18 5.42 16.35
N PRO A 583 27.12 5.76 15.55
CA PRO A 583 27.34 6.41 14.27
C PRO A 583 27.77 7.88 14.45
N PRO A 584 28.67 8.40 13.61
CA PRO A 584 29.02 9.83 13.63
C PRO A 584 27.89 10.73 13.13
N ILE A 585 26.99 10.19 12.27
CA ILE A 585 25.79 10.86 11.76
C ILE A 585 24.59 9.97 12.00
N VAL A 586 23.50 10.56 12.49
CA VAL A 586 22.20 9.92 12.63
C VAL A 586 21.22 10.62 11.71
N LEU A 587 20.35 9.86 11.03
CA LEU A 587 19.36 10.46 10.13
C LEU A 587 17.93 9.96 10.41
N THR A 588 16.97 10.84 10.15
CA THR A 588 15.54 10.49 10.18
C THR A 588 15.20 9.79 8.89
N TYR A 589 14.70 8.54 8.96
CA TYR A 589 14.34 7.74 7.78
C TYR A 589 12.86 7.84 7.42
N MET A 590 12.05 8.44 8.28
CA MET A 590 10.64 8.76 8.04
C MET A 590 10.37 10.19 8.51
N SER A 591 9.98 11.08 7.60
CA SER A 591 9.75 12.50 7.89
C SER A 591 8.68 13.08 6.96
N ARG A 592 7.98 14.13 7.44
CA ARG A 592 7.08 14.96 6.63
C ARG A 592 7.72 16.26 6.13
N GLY A 593 8.91 16.56 6.56
CA GLY A 593 9.62 17.81 6.28
C GLY A 593 11.05 17.59 5.80
N GLY A 594 11.30 16.50 5.06
CA GLY A 594 12.63 16.11 4.60
C GLY A 594 13.45 15.32 5.62
N THR A 595 14.48 14.63 5.14
CA THR A 595 15.42 13.86 5.96
C THR A 595 16.36 14.82 6.68
N ARG A 596 16.43 14.72 8.00
CA ARG A 596 17.35 15.50 8.83
C ARG A 596 18.58 14.67 9.17
N PHE A 597 19.76 15.18 8.86
CA PHE A 597 21.05 14.57 9.19
C PHE A 597 21.65 15.25 10.41
N ILE A 598 21.88 14.47 11.45
CA ILE A 598 22.22 14.91 12.79
C ILE A 598 23.65 14.48 13.12
N ARG A 599 24.51 15.39 13.44
CA ARG A 599 25.86 15.09 13.96
C ARG A 599 25.76 14.50 15.35
N ASN A 600 26.30 13.30 15.56
CA ASN A 600 26.35 12.66 16.87
C ASN A 600 27.73 12.95 17.51
N GLU A 601 27.78 13.89 18.46
CA GLU A 601 28.98 14.24 19.22
C GLU A 601 29.13 13.39 20.50
N THR A 602 28.37 12.31 20.61
CA THR A 602 28.34 11.42 21.78
C THR A 602 28.76 10.00 21.43
N THR A 603 28.79 9.13 22.43
CA THR A 603 28.89 7.67 22.25
C THR A 603 27.53 6.99 22.20
N ALA A 604 26.44 7.74 21.99
CA ALA A 604 25.09 7.19 21.93
C ALA A 604 24.85 6.45 20.62
N ARG A 605 24.13 5.33 20.72
CA ARG A 605 23.64 4.53 19.61
C ARG A 605 22.24 4.95 19.25
N ASN A 606 21.84 4.72 18.01
CA ASN A 606 20.49 5.00 17.56
C ASN A 606 19.62 3.72 17.56
N LEU A 607 18.33 3.89 17.87
CA LEU A 607 17.33 2.83 17.75
C LEU A 607 16.76 2.76 16.34
N SER A 608 16.01 1.71 16.05
CA SER A 608 15.49 1.37 14.69
C SER A 608 14.54 2.39 14.06
N ASN A 609 14.14 3.42 14.78
CA ASN A 609 13.39 4.57 14.27
C ASN A 609 14.29 5.71 13.73
N LEU A 610 15.59 5.48 13.70
CA LEU A 610 16.62 6.33 13.11
C LEU A 610 17.63 5.44 12.38
N HIS A 611 18.24 5.92 11.30
CA HIS A 611 19.37 5.25 10.68
C HIS A 611 20.68 5.87 11.18
N GLY A 612 21.75 5.09 11.15
CA GLY A 612 23.11 5.54 11.43
C GLY A 612 23.94 5.51 10.15
N MET A 613 24.61 6.61 9.83
CA MET A 613 25.57 6.71 8.73
C MET A 613 26.99 6.69 9.30
N TYR A 614 27.82 5.83 8.75
CA TYR A 614 29.22 5.61 9.11
C TYR A 614 30.09 6.06 7.95
N ILE A 615 31.10 6.86 8.23
CA ILE A 615 32.06 7.38 7.25
C ILE A 615 33.21 6.38 7.14
N ASP A 616 33.40 5.80 5.97
CA ASP A 616 34.42 4.77 5.71
C ASP A 616 35.71 5.33 5.05
N VAL A 617 35.69 6.63 4.72
CA VAL A 617 36.83 7.35 4.13
C VAL A 617 37.47 8.26 5.16
N GLU A 618 38.76 8.60 4.96
CA GLU A 618 39.42 9.62 5.80
C GLU A 618 38.80 11.00 5.55
N MET A 619 38.18 11.57 6.56
CA MET A 619 37.53 12.86 6.52
C MET A 619 37.81 13.59 7.85
N ASP A 620 38.28 14.80 7.78
CA ASP A 620 38.48 15.63 8.98
C ASP A 620 37.14 16.27 9.45
N GLU A 621 37.20 16.92 10.60
CA GLU A 621 36.00 17.51 11.21
C GLU A 621 35.37 18.62 10.35
N THR A 622 36.19 19.41 9.65
CA THR A 622 35.74 20.49 8.78
C THR A 622 35.02 19.91 7.54
N GLN A 623 35.59 18.88 6.95
CA GLN A 623 34.97 18.14 5.82
C GLN A 623 33.68 17.47 6.23
N LEU A 624 33.61 16.85 7.42
CA LEU A 624 32.38 16.24 7.93
C LEU A 624 31.27 17.29 8.14
N ASN A 625 31.63 18.49 8.66
CA ASN A 625 30.65 19.57 8.80
C ASN A 625 30.21 20.11 7.45
N ALA A 626 31.11 20.20 6.47
CA ALA A 626 30.75 20.59 5.11
C ALA A 626 29.78 19.57 4.44
N LEU A 627 30.01 18.26 4.63
CA LEU A 627 29.08 17.22 4.19
C LEU A 627 27.73 17.37 4.88
N LEU A 628 27.69 17.64 6.17
CA LEU A 628 26.43 17.83 6.91
C LEU A 628 25.69 19.11 6.49
N ALA A 629 26.41 20.18 6.09
CA ALA A 629 25.79 21.34 5.48
C ALA A 629 25.07 20.97 4.18
N TYR A 630 25.77 20.26 3.29
CA TYR A 630 25.18 19.75 2.05
C TYR A 630 23.95 18.87 2.32
N LEU A 631 24.09 17.84 3.15
CA LEU A 631 23.03 16.87 3.44
C LEU A 631 21.76 17.50 4.06
N ASN A 632 21.87 18.67 4.69
CA ASN A 632 20.75 19.41 5.26
C ASN A 632 20.33 20.64 4.43
N SER A 633 20.75 20.73 3.17
CA SER A 633 20.29 21.73 2.19
C SER A 633 18.95 21.34 1.56
N ASP A 634 18.24 22.31 0.98
CA ASP A 634 17.01 22.03 0.19
C ASP A 634 17.34 21.22 -1.07
N PHE A 635 18.50 21.51 -1.70
CA PHE A 635 19.00 20.72 -2.83
C PHE A 635 19.18 19.24 -2.48
N ALA A 636 19.90 18.92 -1.41
CA ALA A 636 20.10 17.53 -1.00
C ALA A 636 18.80 16.87 -0.52
N SER A 637 17.93 17.63 0.14
CA SER A 637 16.61 17.14 0.56
C SER A 637 15.79 16.64 -0.64
N GLU A 638 15.84 17.37 -1.76
CA GLU A 638 15.17 16.97 -2.99
C GLU A 638 15.82 15.72 -3.64
N VAL A 639 17.16 15.65 -3.67
CA VAL A 639 17.89 14.46 -4.16
C VAL A 639 17.55 13.22 -3.32
N VAL A 640 17.53 13.36 -1.98
CA VAL A 640 17.17 12.27 -1.05
C VAL A 640 15.73 11.86 -1.22
N ARG A 641 14.77 12.80 -1.35
CA ARG A 641 13.35 12.53 -1.55
C ARG A 641 13.11 11.67 -2.79
N ARG A 642 13.81 11.95 -3.89
CA ARG A 642 13.72 11.16 -5.14
C ARG A 642 14.31 9.77 -5.02
N SER A 643 15.33 9.62 -4.21
CA SER A 643 15.95 8.32 -3.95
C SER A 643 15.14 7.46 -2.96
N GLY A 644 14.34 8.11 -2.10
CA GLY A 644 13.43 7.49 -1.13
C GLY A 644 12.05 7.15 -1.71
N ARG A 645 11.07 6.99 -0.82
CA ARG A 645 9.65 6.71 -1.13
C ARG A 645 8.77 7.69 -0.40
N THR A 646 7.78 8.25 -1.08
CA THR A 646 6.77 9.08 -0.45
C THR A 646 5.49 8.29 -0.24
N TYR A 647 5.01 8.23 1.01
CA TYR A 647 3.74 7.60 1.35
C TYR A 647 2.59 8.60 1.24
N SER A 648 1.38 8.09 1.03
CA SER A 648 0.12 8.85 0.86
C SER A 648 -0.22 9.89 1.93
N SER A 649 0.48 9.90 3.04
CA SER A 649 0.35 10.91 4.10
C SER A 649 1.37 12.05 3.98
N GLY A 650 2.06 12.19 2.82
CA GLY A 650 3.18 13.12 2.65
C GLY A 650 4.38 12.77 3.53
N MET A 651 4.56 11.50 3.84
CA MET A 651 5.67 11.03 4.67
C MET A 651 6.74 10.39 3.79
N ASP A 652 7.89 11.03 3.69
CA ASP A 652 9.05 10.49 3.01
C ASP A 652 9.71 9.41 3.87
N LYS A 653 10.12 8.33 3.22
CA LYS A 653 10.86 7.23 3.82
C LYS A 653 12.03 6.84 2.93
N ILE A 654 13.20 6.66 3.52
CA ILE A 654 14.38 6.17 2.83
C ILE A 654 14.99 4.98 3.59
N GLU A 655 15.17 3.87 2.89
CA GLU A 655 15.83 2.69 3.46
C GLU A 655 17.37 2.80 3.32
N PRO A 656 18.16 2.07 4.15
CA PRO A 656 19.62 2.16 4.11
C PRO A 656 20.24 1.99 2.71
N ASN A 657 19.82 0.96 1.98
CA ASN A 657 20.34 0.69 0.64
C ASN A 657 19.97 1.81 -0.37
N GLU A 658 18.80 2.41 -0.22
CA GLU A 658 18.36 3.53 -1.05
C GLU A 658 19.22 4.77 -0.72
N MET A 659 19.51 5.02 0.56
CA MET A 659 20.35 6.12 0.98
C MET A 659 21.81 5.97 0.51
N GLU A 660 22.35 4.76 0.48
CA GLU A 660 23.69 4.47 -0.05
C GLU A 660 23.82 4.79 -1.56
N GLY A 661 22.72 4.68 -2.31
CA GLY A 661 22.67 5.07 -3.72
C GLY A 661 22.51 6.59 -3.96
N VAL A 662 22.20 7.38 -2.94
CA VAL A 662 21.95 8.83 -3.09
C VAL A 662 23.22 9.53 -3.58
N PRO A 663 23.16 10.31 -4.67
CA PRO A 663 24.25 11.18 -5.07
C PRO A 663 24.50 12.29 -4.04
N VAL A 664 25.72 12.41 -3.56
CA VAL A 664 26.13 13.40 -2.54
C VAL A 664 27.38 14.15 -2.95
N LEU A 665 27.53 15.36 -2.46
CA LEU A 665 28.73 16.16 -2.64
C LEU A 665 29.86 15.58 -1.79
N ASP A 666 31.00 15.23 -2.41
CA ASP A 666 32.20 14.82 -1.67
C ASP A 666 33.01 16.04 -1.28
N PRO A 667 33.13 16.37 0.02
CA PRO A 667 33.91 17.54 0.45
C PRO A 667 35.39 17.45 0.12
N ARG A 668 35.92 16.25 -0.17
CA ARG A 668 37.35 16.05 -0.49
C ARG A 668 37.70 16.55 -1.90
N ASP A 669 36.68 16.68 -2.78
CA ASP A 669 36.85 17.18 -4.13
C ASP A 669 36.70 18.71 -4.24
N LEU A 670 36.37 19.39 -3.12
CA LEU A 670 36.18 20.81 -3.05
C LEU A 670 37.49 21.56 -2.67
N ASP A 671 37.55 22.82 -3.04
CA ASP A 671 38.64 23.72 -2.53
C ASP A 671 38.43 24.01 -1.05
N ASP A 672 39.58 24.23 -0.34
CA ASP A 672 39.62 24.48 1.11
C ASP A 672 38.69 25.62 1.54
N GLN A 673 38.52 26.66 0.72
CA GLN A 673 37.68 27.81 1.05
C GLN A 673 36.20 27.43 1.04
N THR A 674 35.79 26.68 0.07
CA THR A 674 34.40 26.17 -0.04
C THR A 674 34.07 25.23 1.11
N VAL A 675 34.99 24.30 1.44
CA VAL A 675 34.84 23.39 2.59
C VAL A 675 34.68 24.16 3.89
N HIS A 676 35.52 25.17 4.16
CA HIS A 676 35.40 26.02 5.36
C HIS A 676 34.09 26.79 5.39
N THR A 677 33.67 27.36 4.26
CA THR A 677 32.42 28.13 4.19
C THR A 677 31.21 27.23 4.52
N LEU A 678 31.12 26.03 3.93
CA LEU A 678 30.06 25.08 4.24
C LEU A 678 30.09 24.61 5.69
N ALA A 679 31.27 24.36 6.25
CA ALA A 679 31.43 23.99 7.65
C ALA A 679 30.95 25.08 8.62
N GLU A 680 31.31 26.35 8.33
CA GLU A 680 30.85 27.51 9.12
C GLU A 680 29.32 27.66 9.04
N LEU A 681 28.73 27.44 7.87
CA LEU A 681 27.26 27.46 7.66
C LEU A 681 26.57 26.32 8.42
N PHE A 682 27.18 25.13 8.51
CA PHE A 682 26.65 24.05 9.36
C PHE A 682 26.68 24.43 10.84
N ASP A 683 27.79 25.06 11.30
CA ASP A 683 27.88 25.56 12.67
C ASP A 683 26.85 26.65 12.97
N GLU A 684 26.54 27.51 11.99
CA GLU A 684 25.46 28.48 12.08
C GLU A 684 24.09 27.81 12.09
N LEU A 685 23.88 26.79 11.24
CA LEU A 685 22.62 26.03 11.14
C LEU A 685 22.28 25.37 12.48
N ARG A 686 23.21 24.64 13.07
CA ARG A 686 23.00 24.00 14.37
C ARG A 686 22.80 24.99 15.51
N ALA A 687 23.48 26.11 15.52
CA ALA A 687 23.29 27.16 16.50
C ALA A 687 21.93 27.86 16.35
N THR A 688 21.50 28.09 15.12
CA THR A 688 20.19 28.71 14.82
C THR A 688 19.04 27.78 15.19
N ALA A 689 19.16 26.48 14.92
CA ALA A 689 18.15 25.49 15.25
C ALA A 689 17.89 25.29 16.75
N ARG A 690 18.88 25.68 17.59
CA ARG A 690 18.77 25.67 19.07
C ARG A 690 18.12 26.94 19.64
N ASP A 691 17.89 27.95 18.82
CA ASP A 691 17.30 29.23 19.20
C ASP A 691 15.85 29.30 18.69
N ASP A 692 14.87 28.96 19.55
CA ASP A 692 13.45 28.94 19.21
C ASP A 692 12.90 30.25 18.61
N SER A 693 13.66 31.35 18.71
CA SER A 693 13.24 32.64 18.15
C SER A 693 13.70 32.86 16.70
N LYS A 694 14.50 31.95 16.13
CA LYS A 694 15.04 32.05 14.78
C LYS A 694 14.53 30.96 13.84
N SER A 695 14.53 31.28 12.55
CA SER A 695 14.26 30.31 11.50
C SER A 695 15.56 29.86 10.84
N VAL A 696 15.70 28.57 10.60
CA VAL A 696 16.84 28.00 9.89
C VAL A 696 16.80 28.27 8.38
N THR A 697 15.68 28.71 7.84
CA THR A 697 15.43 28.88 6.38
C THR A 697 16.47 29.79 5.71
N GLU A 698 16.89 30.88 6.37
CA GLU A 698 17.90 31.79 5.80
C GLU A 698 19.29 31.14 5.70
N VAL A 699 19.63 30.29 6.67
CA VAL A 699 20.92 29.58 6.67
C VAL A 699 20.91 28.51 5.58
N VAL A 700 19.82 27.72 5.49
CA VAL A 700 19.65 26.71 4.45
C VAL A 700 19.70 27.35 3.06
N SER A 701 18.99 28.44 2.82
CA SER A 701 19.06 29.18 1.56
C SER A 701 20.48 29.67 1.23
N THR A 702 21.28 30.06 2.25
CA THR A 702 22.66 30.45 2.04
C THR A 702 23.55 29.25 1.68
N ILE A 703 23.29 28.08 2.26
CA ILE A 703 23.96 26.82 1.87
C ILE A 703 23.67 26.53 0.41
N ASP A 704 22.39 26.59 -0.02
CA ASP A 704 21.99 26.33 -1.41
C ASP A 704 22.63 27.34 -2.40
N ASP A 705 22.75 28.63 -2.03
CA ASP A 705 23.49 29.62 -2.81
C ASP A 705 24.99 29.29 -3.00
N VAL A 706 25.61 28.65 -2.02
CA VAL A 706 27.00 28.16 -2.14
C VAL A 706 27.05 26.94 -3.04
N LEU A 707 26.16 25.98 -2.84
CA LEU A 707 26.08 24.74 -3.61
C LEU A 707 25.80 25.03 -5.09
N GLN A 708 24.91 25.95 -5.40
CA GLN A 708 24.62 26.36 -6.79
C GLN A 708 25.86 26.88 -7.52
N LYS A 709 26.77 27.57 -6.82
CA LYS A 709 28.03 28.06 -7.40
C LYS A 709 29.04 26.93 -7.61
N VAL A 710 28.98 25.89 -6.79
CA VAL A 710 29.86 24.73 -6.89
C VAL A 710 29.41 23.82 -8.03
N LEU A 711 28.13 23.51 -8.10
CA LEU A 711 27.54 22.57 -9.05
C LEU A 711 27.34 23.14 -10.47
N ASN A 712 27.33 24.47 -10.63
CA ASN A 712 27.25 25.14 -11.94
C ASN A 712 28.63 25.53 -12.51
N LYS A 713 29.73 25.03 -11.96
CA LYS A 713 31.09 25.23 -12.50
C LYS A 713 31.47 24.18 -13.53
#